data_523e77003b0c8663649c834862758a0f
#
_entry.id   523e77003b0c8663649c834862758a0f
#
_cell.length_a   1.000
_cell.length_b   1.000
_cell.length_c   1.000
_cell.angle_alpha   90.00
_cell.angle_beta   90.00
_cell.angle_gamma   90.00
#
_symmetry.space_group_name_H-M   'P 1'
#
loop_
_entity.id
_entity.type
_entity.pdbx_description
1 polymer ?
#
loop_
_entity_poly.entity_id
_entity_poly.type
_entity_poly.pdbx_seq_one_letter_code
_entity_poly.pdbx_strand_id
1 'polypeptide(L)'
;MKAPQRPQRIELMAPLSGVLVPLDSVPDPVFAQKMVGDGVSIDPTSDELLSPLAGKVTQLHSSCHAATITGDNGLQVLLHIGLDTVLLRGEGFMPLVKEGDTVAAGTPLIRFDPIVVGAKATSLLTQMVIANGDLVTRYVPAKGLVVAGTDVALYVELVGSVENKDTASASGAILSGEITLPNPAGLHARPAAVVAVEAKKFKSEIRLLRGDASANAKSVVALMGLATKFGDKLRVEARGPDAAEAASNVARLLAEGSGEKPGDAPAPAVAAPTAPAAPVPAPSEAAPADANEFIGVSASPGLSVGKIVQFRQQVIEVNEAGESPQRERAQLEAAQHQARQQIEGLKATLTDPSKAQILDAHLELLDDPDLNDAAISSISEGKGSGFAWRDAFQNQASMLEKLDNPLLRERAGDIRDVGRRVLALLAGVKQAQIDVPEESILIAEELSPSDTTSLDRSKVLGFCTTTGGATSHVAILARSLGIPAICGIDARALQLADGTPVVLDGSRGSLRRNPSAEELEKARERIRRQAAKREDEKLAAARLAMTADGHRVEVVANIRNAQEARDAVAGGAEGVGLLRSEFLFDARDTAPSEDEQATEYCAVAEALGRERTLVVRTLDVGGDKPLSYMPLPKEDNPFLGLRGVRVSLERPDIFRTQLRAILRAAPLGNLHVMFPMITTVEEVRAARKILLEEAGDRAASVKVGVMIEVPAAALIAEPLAREVDFFSIGTNDLTQYTLAMDRGHPQLAKQADALHPAVLRLIGMTVDGAHQHGKWVGICGGIASDAMAVPVLVGLGIDELSVSIPAVGSIKAQLARITTDEAKKLAAEVLRLGTAAEVRAHLSRFAD
;
A
#
# COMPACT_ATOMS: atom_id res chain seq x y z
N MET A 1 11.23 44.30 46.89
CA MET A 1 10.46 43.06 46.90
C MET A 1 8.99 43.43 46.63
N LYS A 2 8.49 43.30 45.40
CA LYS A 2 7.08 43.42 45.09
C LYS A 2 6.39 42.11 45.55
N ALA A 3 5.25 42.24 46.29
CA ALA A 3 4.48 41.14 46.75
C ALA A 3 4.05 40.27 45.55
N PRO A 4 4.01 38.94 45.68
CA PRO A 4 3.51 38.07 44.61
C PRO A 4 2.05 38.42 44.28
N GLN A 5 1.75 38.73 43.03
CA GLN A 5 0.38 38.94 42.60
C GLN A 5 -0.37 37.61 42.79
N ARG A 6 -1.56 37.66 43.43
CA ARG A 6 -2.40 36.50 43.61
C ARG A 6 -2.85 35.99 42.21
N PRO A 7 -2.84 34.69 41.97
CA PRO A 7 -3.38 34.12 40.73
C PRO A 7 -4.84 34.58 40.55
N GLN A 8 -5.19 34.95 39.31
CA GLN A 8 -6.56 35.35 38.99
C GLN A 8 -7.42 34.09 38.99
N ARG A 9 -8.35 34.00 39.92
CA ARG A 9 -9.34 32.91 39.97
C ARG A 9 -10.57 33.26 39.12
N ILE A 10 -10.94 32.38 38.20
CA ILE A 10 -12.10 32.51 37.35
C ILE A 10 -13.14 31.46 37.72
N GLU A 11 -14.40 31.88 37.78
CA GLU A 11 -15.53 31.04 38.04
C GLU A 11 -16.26 30.70 36.75
N LEU A 12 -16.38 29.41 36.42
CA LEU A 12 -17.14 28.94 35.28
C LEU A 12 -18.47 28.39 35.78
N MET A 13 -19.57 29.02 35.33
CA MET A 13 -20.91 28.64 35.72
C MET A 13 -21.30 27.29 35.11
N ALA A 14 -22.16 26.55 35.76
CA ALA A 14 -22.69 25.30 35.26
C ALA A 14 -23.48 25.56 33.97
N PRO A 15 -23.09 24.93 32.85
CA PRO A 15 -23.76 25.12 31.57
C PRO A 15 -25.08 24.36 31.46
N LEU A 16 -25.28 23.35 32.30
CA LEU A 16 -26.53 22.58 32.44
C LEU A 16 -26.84 22.36 33.92
N SER A 17 -28.12 22.24 34.29
CA SER A 17 -28.51 21.68 35.57
C SER A 17 -28.28 20.17 35.56
N GLY A 18 -27.74 19.62 36.66
CA GLY A 18 -27.46 18.19 36.73
C GLY A 18 -26.46 17.85 37.80
N VAL A 19 -26.00 16.60 37.79
CA VAL A 19 -25.00 16.10 38.73
C VAL A 19 -23.60 16.21 38.09
N LEU A 20 -22.68 16.85 38.80
CA LEU A 20 -21.27 16.93 38.35
C LEU A 20 -20.57 15.57 38.46
N VAL A 21 -19.99 15.13 37.40
CA VAL A 21 -19.26 13.88 37.28
C VAL A 21 -17.78 14.19 36.95
N PRO A 22 -16.81 13.60 37.65
CA PRO A 22 -15.40 13.76 37.28
C PRO A 22 -15.14 13.33 35.84
N LEU A 23 -14.30 14.07 35.15
CA LEU A 23 -14.04 13.83 33.73
C LEU A 23 -13.43 12.42 33.47
N ASP A 24 -12.61 11.92 34.42
CA ASP A 24 -12.01 10.57 34.37
C ASP A 24 -13.05 9.43 34.53
N SER A 25 -14.26 9.74 34.95
CA SER A 25 -15.36 8.76 35.06
C SER A 25 -16.27 8.72 33.83
N VAL A 26 -16.02 9.55 32.81
CA VAL A 26 -16.80 9.58 31.58
C VAL A 26 -16.44 8.33 30.72
N PRO A 27 -17.43 7.57 30.19
CA PRO A 27 -17.17 6.36 29.42
C PRO A 27 -16.74 6.68 27.97
N ASP A 28 -15.86 7.65 27.80
CA ASP A 28 -15.26 8.07 26.56
C ASP A 28 -13.79 8.42 26.80
N PRO A 29 -12.84 7.73 26.14
CA PRO A 29 -11.41 7.94 26.34
C PRO A 29 -10.92 9.36 26.04
N VAL A 30 -11.55 10.06 25.10
CA VAL A 30 -11.17 11.42 24.70
C VAL A 30 -11.35 12.41 25.84
N PHE A 31 -12.42 12.25 26.61
CA PHE A 31 -12.73 13.10 27.76
C PHE A 31 -12.11 12.54 29.05
N ALA A 32 -12.18 11.23 29.30
CA ALA A 32 -11.63 10.62 30.50
C ALA A 32 -10.12 10.81 30.64
N GLN A 33 -9.39 10.77 29.51
CA GLN A 33 -7.95 11.00 29.46
C GLN A 33 -7.56 12.47 29.24
N LYS A 34 -8.54 13.38 29.27
CA LYS A 34 -8.36 14.84 29.11
C LYS A 34 -7.67 15.25 27.80
N MET A 35 -7.85 14.49 26.73
CA MET A 35 -7.18 14.71 25.46
C MET A 35 -7.57 16.03 24.77
N VAL A 36 -8.77 16.53 25.06
CA VAL A 36 -9.30 17.82 24.55
C VAL A 36 -9.24 18.93 25.60
N GLY A 37 -8.65 18.67 26.76
CA GLY A 37 -8.51 19.60 27.88
C GLY A 37 -9.03 19.03 29.20
N ASP A 38 -8.65 19.67 30.33
CA ASP A 38 -9.16 19.31 31.64
C ASP A 38 -10.44 20.08 31.97
N GLY A 39 -11.31 19.53 32.82
CA GLY A 39 -12.60 20.14 33.16
C GLY A 39 -13.49 19.26 34.00
N VAL A 40 -14.79 19.27 33.70
CA VAL A 40 -15.81 18.52 34.41
C VAL A 40 -16.90 18.06 33.46
N SER A 41 -17.52 16.93 33.75
CA SER A 41 -18.73 16.46 33.05
C SER A 41 -19.96 16.70 33.92
N ILE A 42 -21.14 16.76 33.27
CA ILE A 42 -22.45 16.97 33.92
C ILE A 42 -23.39 15.89 33.40
N ASP A 43 -24.03 15.17 34.29
CA ASP A 43 -25.19 14.33 33.95
C ASP A 43 -26.42 15.22 33.94
N PRO A 44 -26.99 15.62 32.77
CA PRO A 44 -27.92 16.72 32.68
C PRO A 44 -29.32 16.36 33.11
N THR A 45 -29.97 17.30 33.82
CA THR A 45 -31.43 17.29 34.14
C THR A 45 -32.18 18.44 33.47
N SER A 46 -31.49 19.26 32.66
CA SER A 46 -32.03 20.33 31.82
C SER A 46 -31.68 20.09 30.34
N ASP A 47 -32.36 20.75 29.44
CA ASP A 47 -32.30 20.60 27.99
C ASP A 47 -31.78 21.83 27.24
N GLU A 48 -31.31 22.85 27.97
CA GLU A 48 -30.80 24.10 27.41
C GLU A 48 -29.38 24.37 27.92
N LEU A 49 -28.41 24.29 27.00
CA LEU A 49 -27.00 24.51 27.27
C LEU A 49 -26.74 26.02 27.36
N LEU A 50 -26.18 26.49 28.47
CA LEU A 50 -25.87 27.89 28.73
C LEU A 50 -24.36 28.16 28.63
N SER A 51 -24.00 29.43 28.34
CA SER A 51 -22.60 29.87 28.37
C SER A 51 -22.04 29.89 29.80
N PRO A 52 -20.90 29.26 30.09
CA PRO A 52 -20.31 29.22 31.44
C PRO A 52 -19.59 30.52 31.83
N LEU A 53 -19.31 31.40 30.86
CA LEU A 53 -18.62 32.69 31.06
C LEU A 53 -19.07 33.70 30.01
N ALA A 54 -18.77 34.95 30.22
CA ALA A 54 -18.93 36.00 29.21
C ALA A 54 -17.78 35.91 28.19
N GLY A 55 -18.10 36.00 26.90
CA GLY A 55 -17.13 35.90 25.84
C GLY A 55 -17.74 35.83 24.45
N LYS A 56 -16.97 35.38 23.48
CA LYS A 56 -17.36 35.21 22.09
C LYS A 56 -17.52 33.74 21.75
N VAL A 57 -18.57 33.38 21.05
CA VAL A 57 -18.73 32.06 20.44
C VAL A 57 -17.74 31.95 19.29
N THR A 58 -16.64 31.27 19.49
CA THR A 58 -15.55 31.14 18.53
C THR A 58 -15.73 29.94 17.61
N GLN A 59 -16.52 28.96 18.04
CA GLN A 59 -16.85 27.80 17.22
C GLN A 59 -18.23 27.26 17.61
N LEU A 60 -19.05 26.94 16.60
CA LEU A 60 -20.30 26.19 16.75
C LEU A 60 -20.26 25.04 15.75
N HIS A 61 -20.27 23.80 16.25
CA HIS A 61 -20.15 22.63 15.38
C HIS A 61 -21.35 22.56 14.42
N SER A 62 -21.09 22.13 13.17
CA SER A 62 -22.10 22.07 12.11
C SER A 62 -23.32 21.19 12.45
N SER A 63 -23.17 20.17 13.30
CA SER A 63 -24.24 19.35 13.86
C SER A 63 -24.74 19.86 15.21
N CYS A 64 -24.40 21.07 15.63
CA CYS A 64 -24.91 21.80 16.78
C CYS A 64 -24.86 21.07 18.13
N HIS A 65 -24.03 20.03 18.28
CA HIS A 65 -23.89 19.30 19.55
C HIS A 65 -22.74 19.85 20.41
N ALA A 66 -21.91 20.74 19.88
CA ALA A 66 -20.80 21.33 20.61
C ALA A 66 -20.60 22.81 20.26
N ALA A 67 -20.14 23.60 21.24
CA ALA A 67 -19.80 25.01 21.10
C ALA A 67 -18.54 25.35 21.88
N THR A 68 -17.69 26.25 21.35
CA THR A 68 -16.52 26.81 22.03
C THR A 68 -16.72 28.29 22.29
N ILE A 69 -16.54 28.71 23.54
CA ILE A 69 -16.60 30.11 23.95
C ILE A 69 -15.20 30.56 24.37
N THR A 70 -14.75 31.69 23.81
CA THR A 70 -13.51 32.35 24.21
C THR A 70 -13.84 33.57 25.06
N GLY A 71 -13.46 33.55 26.32
CA GLY A 71 -13.63 34.66 27.27
C GLY A 71 -12.70 35.84 26.96
N ASP A 72 -13.01 37.03 27.49
CA ASP A 72 -12.18 38.23 27.34
C ASP A 72 -10.77 38.08 27.94
N ASN A 73 -10.57 37.09 28.81
CA ASN A 73 -9.30 36.69 29.41
C ASN A 73 -8.51 35.68 28.54
N GLY A 74 -9.00 35.34 27.36
CA GLY A 74 -8.39 34.40 26.44
C GLY A 74 -8.68 32.91 26.77
N LEU A 75 -9.41 32.58 27.83
CA LEU A 75 -9.74 31.23 28.20
C LEU A 75 -10.72 30.63 27.19
N GLN A 76 -10.43 29.45 26.63
CA GLN A 76 -11.30 28.76 25.69
C GLN A 76 -12.01 27.58 26.39
N VAL A 77 -13.35 27.65 26.42
CA VAL A 77 -14.17 26.63 27.05
C VAL A 77 -14.97 25.90 25.95
N LEU A 78 -14.67 24.62 25.77
CA LEU A 78 -15.45 23.72 24.92
C LEU A 78 -16.58 23.10 25.73
N LEU A 79 -17.79 23.17 25.19
CA LEU A 79 -18.99 22.49 25.68
C LEU A 79 -19.42 21.45 24.66
N HIS A 80 -19.58 20.21 25.10
CA HIS A 80 -19.93 19.09 24.22
C HIS A 80 -21.09 18.30 24.82
N ILE A 81 -22.26 18.32 24.18
CA ILE A 81 -23.48 17.67 24.68
C ILE A 81 -23.45 16.19 24.32
N GLY A 82 -23.51 15.33 25.33
CA GLY A 82 -23.54 13.87 25.14
C GLY A 82 -22.28 13.25 24.57
N LEU A 83 -22.29 11.93 24.39
CA LEU A 83 -21.24 11.14 23.76
C LEU A 83 -21.75 10.57 22.43
N ASP A 84 -20.88 10.55 21.40
CA ASP A 84 -21.18 10.12 20.04
C ASP A 84 -22.29 10.93 19.31
N THR A 85 -22.64 12.08 19.84
CA THR A 85 -23.72 12.94 19.34
C THR A 85 -23.44 13.58 18.00
N VAL A 86 -22.19 13.61 17.55
CA VAL A 86 -21.79 13.97 16.18
C VAL A 86 -22.49 13.10 15.12
N LEU A 87 -22.78 11.84 15.44
CA LEU A 87 -23.44 10.88 14.55
C LEU A 87 -24.92 11.22 14.29
N LEU A 88 -25.55 12.02 15.15
CA LEU A 88 -26.93 12.49 14.99
C LEU A 88 -27.09 13.57 13.90
N ARG A 89 -25.99 14.12 13.39
CA ARG A 89 -25.96 15.11 12.30
C ARG A 89 -26.89 16.31 12.50
N GLY A 90 -27.07 16.72 13.77
CA GLY A 90 -27.93 17.82 14.17
C GLY A 90 -29.36 17.45 14.56
N GLU A 91 -29.76 16.18 14.44
CA GLU A 91 -31.10 15.74 14.87
C GLU A 91 -31.22 15.84 16.40
N GLY A 92 -32.24 16.52 16.87
CA GLY A 92 -32.47 16.79 18.29
C GLY A 92 -31.70 17.98 18.85
N PHE A 93 -30.96 18.75 18.05
CA PHE A 93 -30.27 19.97 18.46
C PHE A 93 -30.79 21.22 17.76
N MET A 94 -30.98 22.29 18.51
CA MET A 94 -31.43 23.60 18.02
C MET A 94 -30.46 24.70 18.52
N PRO A 95 -29.59 25.25 17.67
CA PRO A 95 -28.73 26.36 18.05
C PRO A 95 -29.52 27.64 18.30
N LEU A 96 -29.18 28.36 19.36
CA LEU A 96 -29.79 29.62 19.75
C LEU A 96 -28.86 30.82 19.47
N VAL A 97 -27.60 30.54 19.13
CA VAL A 97 -26.54 31.48 18.78
C VAL A 97 -25.86 31.10 17.48
N LYS A 98 -25.03 31.98 16.94
CA LYS A 98 -24.19 31.76 15.77
C LYS A 98 -22.74 31.98 16.13
N GLU A 99 -21.86 31.38 15.37
CA GLU A 99 -20.43 31.67 15.45
C GLU A 99 -20.16 33.16 15.22
N GLY A 100 -19.37 33.73 16.10
CA GLY A 100 -19.10 35.18 16.12
C GLY A 100 -19.94 35.99 17.10
N ASP A 101 -21.02 35.44 17.66
CA ASP A 101 -21.88 36.15 18.63
C ASP A 101 -21.14 36.36 19.97
N THR A 102 -21.38 37.52 20.59
CA THR A 102 -20.92 37.82 21.95
C THR A 102 -22.01 37.48 22.95
N VAL A 103 -21.66 36.68 23.95
CA VAL A 103 -22.59 36.13 24.95
C VAL A 103 -22.15 36.52 26.37
N ALA A 104 -23.11 36.69 27.27
CA ALA A 104 -22.89 36.81 28.71
C ALA A 104 -22.88 35.40 29.34
N ALA A 105 -22.31 35.25 30.53
CA ALA A 105 -22.51 34.05 31.31
C ALA A 105 -24.01 33.78 31.56
N GLY A 106 -24.43 32.53 31.39
CA GLY A 106 -25.85 32.15 31.47
C GLY A 106 -26.67 32.34 30.20
N THR A 107 -26.09 32.89 29.12
CA THR A 107 -26.81 33.02 27.83
C THR A 107 -27.04 31.61 27.21
N PRO A 108 -28.32 31.30 26.80
CA PRO A 108 -28.63 30.06 26.11
C PRO A 108 -27.87 29.95 24.76
N LEU A 109 -27.17 28.81 24.55
CA LEU A 109 -26.35 28.51 23.36
C LEU A 109 -27.02 27.49 22.44
N ILE A 110 -27.45 26.37 22.99
CA ILE A 110 -28.03 25.24 22.26
C ILE A 110 -29.15 24.65 23.10
N ARG A 111 -30.34 24.46 22.52
CA ARG A 111 -31.38 23.62 23.11
C ARG A 111 -31.33 22.24 22.48
N PHE A 112 -31.53 21.18 23.23
CA PHE A 112 -31.55 19.83 22.69
C PHE A 112 -32.75 19.04 23.25
N ASP A 113 -33.19 18.05 22.49
CA ASP A 113 -34.26 17.15 22.92
C ASP A 113 -33.62 15.92 23.60
N PRO A 114 -33.69 15.79 24.96
CA PRO A 114 -33.01 14.70 25.66
C PRO A 114 -33.60 13.32 25.34
N ILE A 115 -34.83 13.23 24.82
CA ILE A 115 -35.45 11.97 24.42
C ILE A 115 -34.86 11.53 23.08
N VAL A 116 -34.85 12.43 22.12
CA VAL A 116 -34.29 12.16 20.77
C VAL A 116 -32.80 11.90 20.82
N VAL A 117 -32.05 12.75 21.53
CA VAL A 117 -30.58 12.62 21.67
C VAL A 117 -30.26 11.39 22.50
N GLY A 118 -30.91 11.16 23.63
CA GLY A 118 -30.63 10.03 24.55
C GLY A 118 -30.96 8.66 23.94
N ALA A 119 -31.92 8.59 23.00
CA ALA A 119 -32.22 7.34 22.29
C ALA A 119 -31.15 6.90 21.29
N LYS A 120 -30.28 7.83 20.86
CA LYS A 120 -29.31 7.59 19.78
C LYS A 120 -27.85 7.80 20.20
N ALA A 121 -27.61 8.60 21.23
CA ALA A 121 -26.30 8.85 21.80
C ALA A 121 -25.87 7.74 22.77
N THR A 122 -24.57 7.52 22.91
CA THR A 122 -24.04 6.58 23.90
C THR A 122 -24.34 7.03 25.34
N SER A 123 -24.38 8.35 25.60
CA SER A 123 -24.71 8.96 26.86
C SER A 123 -25.11 10.43 26.67
N LEU A 124 -25.92 10.97 27.63
CA LEU A 124 -26.18 12.41 27.70
C LEU A 124 -25.13 13.18 28.51
N LEU A 125 -24.16 12.51 29.14
CA LEU A 125 -23.06 13.16 29.85
C LEU A 125 -22.47 14.28 29.02
N THR A 126 -22.57 15.52 29.48
CA THR A 126 -22.15 16.74 28.78
C THR A 126 -20.86 17.23 29.38
N GLN A 127 -19.85 17.47 28.56
CA GLN A 127 -18.51 17.86 28.97
C GLN A 127 -18.33 19.39 28.89
N MET A 128 -17.70 19.97 29.90
CA MET A 128 -17.20 21.33 29.93
C MET A 128 -15.70 21.25 30.20
N VAL A 129 -14.90 21.51 29.18
CA VAL A 129 -13.43 21.38 29.20
C VAL A 129 -12.74 22.66 28.74
N ILE A 130 -11.57 22.91 29.27
CA ILE A 130 -10.70 24.04 28.87
C ILE A 130 -9.79 23.58 27.75
N ALA A 131 -10.02 24.07 26.53
CA ALA A 131 -9.27 23.63 25.34
C ALA A 131 -7.83 24.20 25.28
N ASN A 132 -7.54 25.29 25.97
CA ASN A 132 -6.21 25.91 26.07
C ASN A 132 -5.68 25.88 27.52
N GLY A 133 -5.51 24.68 28.04
CA GLY A 133 -5.10 24.40 29.44
C GLY A 133 -3.74 24.96 29.84
N ASP A 134 -2.88 25.32 28.92
CA ASP A 134 -1.60 26.03 29.13
C ASP A 134 -1.75 27.39 29.83
N LEU A 135 -2.92 28.00 29.78
CA LEU A 135 -3.24 29.23 30.54
C LEU A 135 -3.65 28.95 31.98
N VAL A 136 -3.86 27.70 32.37
CA VAL A 136 -4.39 27.32 33.67
C VAL A 136 -3.35 26.64 34.56
N THR A 137 -3.16 27.15 35.76
CA THR A 137 -2.25 26.56 36.74
C THR A 137 -2.95 25.58 37.69
N ARG A 138 -4.27 25.69 37.80
CA ARG A 138 -5.05 24.82 38.69
C ARG A 138 -6.50 24.73 38.28
N TYR A 139 -7.03 23.50 38.31
CA TYR A 139 -8.43 23.15 38.12
C TYR A 139 -9.05 22.71 39.47
N VAL A 140 -10.20 23.26 39.82
CA VAL A 140 -10.92 22.88 41.06
C VAL A 140 -12.40 22.67 40.69
N PRO A 141 -12.79 21.43 40.25
CA PRO A 141 -14.19 21.13 40.00
C PRO A 141 -15.05 21.20 41.25
N ALA A 142 -16.25 21.71 41.13
CA ALA A 142 -17.28 21.60 42.18
C ALA A 142 -17.81 20.15 42.24
N LYS A 143 -18.63 19.85 43.21
CA LYS A 143 -19.16 18.48 43.39
C LYS A 143 -20.66 18.54 43.73
N GLY A 144 -21.37 17.50 43.29
CA GLY A 144 -22.78 17.31 43.59
C GLY A 144 -23.73 17.91 42.56
N LEU A 145 -24.94 18.24 42.94
CA LEU A 145 -25.97 18.81 42.08
C LEU A 145 -25.69 20.31 41.84
N VAL A 146 -25.82 20.75 40.60
CA VAL A 146 -25.67 22.15 40.19
C VAL A 146 -26.86 22.61 39.37
N VAL A 147 -27.16 23.93 39.47
CA VAL A 147 -28.21 24.62 38.70
C VAL A 147 -27.55 25.47 37.64
N ALA A 148 -27.96 25.27 36.37
CA ALA A 148 -27.44 25.98 35.20
C ALA A 148 -27.49 27.50 35.35
N GLY A 149 -26.40 28.18 34.99
CA GLY A 149 -26.28 29.64 35.04
C GLY A 149 -26.26 30.28 36.42
N THR A 150 -26.40 29.46 37.49
CA THR A 150 -26.49 29.95 38.92
C THR A 150 -25.30 29.43 39.72
N ASP A 151 -25.00 28.14 39.64
CA ASP A 151 -23.94 27.53 40.42
C ASP A 151 -22.64 27.47 39.60
N VAL A 152 -21.50 27.50 40.30
CA VAL A 152 -20.18 27.34 39.70
C VAL A 152 -19.86 25.85 39.54
N ALA A 153 -19.58 25.40 38.33
CA ALA A 153 -19.18 24.02 38.03
C ALA A 153 -17.65 23.79 38.12
N LEU A 154 -16.86 24.82 37.80
CA LEU A 154 -15.40 24.72 37.75
C LEU A 154 -14.74 26.04 38.11
N TYR A 155 -13.77 25.99 39.02
CA TYR A 155 -12.88 27.11 39.28
C TYR A 155 -11.54 26.87 38.57
N VAL A 156 -11.00 27.89 37.91
CA VAL A 156 -9.69 27.83 37.26
C VAL A 156 -8.81 28.98 37.76
N GLU A 157 -7.54 28.71 38.00
CA GLU A 157 -6.53 29.71 38.34
C GLU A 157 -5.63 29.93 37.13
N LEU A 158 -5.57 31.16 36.62
CA LEU A 158 -4.74 31.50 35.47
C LEU A 158 -3.31 31.80 35.86
N VAL A 159 -2.36 31.53 34.93
CA VAL A 159 -0.99 31.99 35.04
C VAL A 159 -0.99 33.53 35.15
N GLY A 160 -0.49 34.07 36.23
CA GLY A 160 -0.43 35.53 36.42
C GLY A 160 0.30 36.20 35.26
N SER A 161 -0.30 37.25 34.68
CA SER A 161 0.25 38.00 33.56
C SER A 161 1.65 38.57 33.95
N VAL A 162 2.71 38.02 33.36
CA VAL A 162 4.03 38.65 33.29
C VAL A 162 3.95 39.75 32.27
N GLU A 163 3.97 41.01 32.68
CA GLU A 163 4.23 42.14 31.81
C GLU A 163 5.53 41.89 31.05
N ASN A 164 5.44 41.74 29.73
CA ASN A 164 6.54 41.67 28.79
C ASN A 164 7.40 42.94 28.90
N LYS A 165 8.66 42.80 29.27
CA LYS A 165 9.72 43.69 28.85
C LYS A 165 10.59 42.96 27.83
N ASP A 166 10.41 43.42 26.61
CA ASP A 166 11.38 43.45 25.52
C ASP A 166 12.55 42.49 25.54
N THR A 167 12.48 41.46 24.68
CA THR A 167 13.51 41.20 23.68
C THR A 167 12.86 40.63 22.43
N ALA A 168 13.12 41.31 21.34
CA ALA A 168 12.57 41.03 20.01
C ALA A 168 12.80 39.62 19.53
N SER A 169 11.75 38.97 19.14
CA SER A 169 11.60 38.19 17.90
C SER A 169 10.14 37.71 17.85
N ALA A 170 9.22 38.56 17.46
CA ALA A 170 7.90 38.13 17.04
C ALA A 170 8.03 37.51 15.63
N SER A 171 8.24 36.20 15.53
CA SER A 171 7.85 35.48 14.35
C SER A 171 6.45 34.91 14.63
N GLY A 172 5.40 35.58 14.12
CA GLY A 172 4.07 35.00 14.04
C GLY A 172 4.16 33.64 13.34
N ALA A 173 3.24 32.72 13.69
CA ALA A 173 3.15 31.44 12.99
C ALA A 173 3.10 31.71 11.48
N ILE A 174 3.98 31.06 10.74
CA ILE A 174 3.99 31.12 9.27
C ILE A 174 3.16 29.94 8.77
N LEU A 175 2.10 30.27 8.02
CA LEU A 175 1.21 29.29 7.43
C LEU A 175 1.50 29.21 5.92
N SER A 176 1.66 27.99 5.42
CA SER A 176 1.80 27.76 3.98
C SER A 176 0.50 28.03 3.22
N GLY A 177 0.59 28.14 1.89
CA GLY A 177 -0.58 27.98 1.03
C GLY A 177 -1.24 26.60 1.21
N GLU A 178 -2.45 26.45 0.70
CA GLU A 178 -3.16 25.17 0.71
C GLU A 178 -2.48 24.19 -0.28
N ILE A 179 -2.20 23.00 0.18
CA ILE A 179 -1.52 21.92 -0.54
C ILE A 179 -2.54 20.81 -0.77
N THR A 180 -2.72 20.37 -2.00
CA THR A 180 -3.51 19.17 -2.28
C THR A 180 -2.59 17.95 -2.24
N LEU A 181 -2.87 17.01 -1.36
CA LEU A 181 -2.02 15.82 -1.16
C LEU A 181 -2.10 14.88 -2.37
N PRO A 182 -0.98 14.62 -3.07
CA PRO A 182 -0.97 13.77 -4.27
C PRO A 182 -0.81 12.27 -3.97
N ASN A 183 -0.57 11.90 -2.71
CA ASN A 183 -0.31 10.52 -2.31
C ASN A 183 -1.59 9.67 -2.36
N PRO A 184 -1.67 8.61 -3.19
CA PRO A 184 -2.88 7.80 -3.38
C PRO A 184 -3.41 7.13 -2.10
N ALA A 185 -2.50 6.72 -1.22
CA ALA A 185 -2.81 6.10 0.07
C ALA A 185 -2.74 7.09 1.26
N GLY A 186 -2.62 8.40 1.00
CA GLY A 186 -2.39 9.41 2.03
C GLY A 186 -0.97 9.36 2.60
N LEU A 187 -0.75 10.06 3.73
CA LEU A 187 0.53 10.05 4.45
C LEU A 187 0.66 8.76 5.29
N HIS A 188 0.88 7.64 4.64
CA HIS A 188 1.28 6.39 5.31
C HIS A 188 2.77 6.42 5.69
N ALA A 189 3.30 5.33 6.28
CA ALA A 189 4.63 5.35 6.92
C ALA A 189 5.76 5.92 6.06
N ARG A 190 5.82 5.57 4.75
CA ARG A 190 6.91 6.04 3.87
C ARG A 190 6.85 7.56 3.63
N PRO A 191 5.77 8.15 3.09
CA PRO A 191 5.71 9.61 2.93
C PRO A 191 5.72 10.36 4.26
N ALA A 192 5.12 9.80 5.33
CA ALA A 192 5.19 10.40 6.65
C ALA A 192 6.63 10.44 7.19
N ALA A 193 7.42 9.37 6.98
CA ALA A 193 8.84 9.34 7.36
C ALA A 193 9.65 10.38 6.59
N VAL A 194 9.44 10.52 5.28
CA VAL A 194 10.14 11.53 4.46
C VAL A 194 9.81 12.95 4.94
N VAL A 195 8.54 13.22 5.25
CA VAL A 195 8.13 14.52 5.84
C VAL A 195 8.78 14.75 7.19
N ALA A 196 8.81 13.74 8.06
CA ALA A 196 9.39 13.85 9.39
C ALA A 196 10.91 14.08 9.35
N VAL A 197 11.63 13.40 8.45
CA VAL A 197 13.07 13.62 8.23
C VAL A 197 13.34 15.05 7.79
N GLU A 198 12.57 15.57 6.84
CA GLU A 198 12.72 16.95 6.38
C GLU A 198 12.41 17.95 7.50
N ALA A 199 11.30 17.75 8.23
CA ALA A 199 10.87 18.61 9.32
C ALA A 199 11.89 18.64 10.48
N LYS A 200 12.55 17.51 10.77
CA LYS A 200 13.59 17.41 11.83
C LYS A 200 14.85 18.26 11.54
N LYS A 201 15.10 18.66 10.29
CA LYS A 201 16.23 19.52 9.93
C LYS A 201 16.09 20.95 10.47
N PHE A 202 14.87 21.37 10.80
CA PHE A 202 14.54 22.73 11.24
C PHE A 202 14.41 22.80 12.76
N LYS A 203 14.77 23.96 13.32
CA LYS A 203 14.64 24.25 14.76
C LYS A 203 13.21 24.63 15.13
N SER A 204 12.45 25.17 14.19
CA SER A 204 11.06 25.58 14.37
C SER A 204 10.15 24.39 14.71
N GLU A 205 9.13 24.65 15.50
CA GLU A 205 7.98 23.76 15.63
C GLU A 205 7.21 23.79 14.31
N ILE A 206 6.92 22.61 13.77
CA ILE A 206 6.24 22.46 12.48
C ILE A 206 5.03 21.55 12.67
N ARG A 207 3.86 22.03 12.28
CA ARG A 207 2.61 21.28 12.36
C ARG A 207 1.98 21.15 10.97
N LEU A 208 1.43 19.98 10.69
CA LEU A 208 0.64 19.75 9.50
C LEU A 208 -0.84 19.85 9.88
N LEU A 209 -1.58 20.66 9.17
CA LEU A 209 -3.00 20.96 9.43
C LEU A 209 -3.87 20.33 8.35
N ARG A 210 -4.94 19.62 8.76
CA ARG A 210 -6.00 19.06 7.91
C ARG A 210 -7.35 19.46 8.48
N GLY A 211 -7.97 20.49 7.94
CA GLY A 211 -9.15 21.10 8.58
C GLY A 211 -8.82 21.50 10.00
N ASP A 212 -9.55 20.95 10.98
CA ASP A 212 -9.35 21.22 12.40
C ASP A 212 -8.34 20.29 13.08
N ALA A 213 -7.92 19.23 12.39
CA ALA A 213 -6.92 18.30 12.90
C ALA A 213 -5.49 18.83 12.64
N SER A 214 -4.62 18.62 13.59
CA SER A 214 -3.20 19.01 13.47
C SER A 214 -2.29 17.90 13.98
N ALA A 215 -1.13 17.74 13.34
CA ALA A 215 -0.10 16.80 13.74
C ALA A 215 1.27 17.44 13.77
N ASN A 216 2.12 16.97 14.67
CA ASN A 216 3.55 17.33 14.69
C ASN A 216 4.22 16.76 13.43
N ALA A 217 4.74 17.66 12.58
CA ALA A 217 5.38 17.24 11.32
C ALA A 217 6.69 16.48 11.51
N LYS A 218 7.27 16.49 12.72
CA LYS A 218 8.48 15.75 13.08
C LYS A 218 8.18 14.32 13.58
N SER A 219 6.90 13.99 13.82
CA SER A 219 6.44 12.67 14.28
C SER A 219 5.80 11.90 13.13
N VAL A 220 6.37 10.74 12.82
CA VAL A 220 5.81 9.82 11.81
C VAL A 220 4.43 9.32 12.25
N VAL A 221 4.30 9.02 13.54
CA VAL A 221 3.06 8.49 14.11
C VAL A 221 1.95 9.55 14.09
N ALA A 222 2.25 10.79 14.49
CA ALA A 222 1.28 11.88 14.45
C ALA A 222 0.82 12.19 13.02
N LEU A 223 1.75 12.20 12.05
CA LEU A 223 1.42 12.38 10.63
C LEU A 223 0.50 11.28 10.10
N MET A 224 0.77 10.02 10.45
CA MET A 224 -0.13 8.91 10.10
C MET A 224 -1.49 9.03 10.79
N GLY A 225 -1.50 9.51 12.04
CA GLY A 225 -2.70 9.75 12.84
C GLY A 225 -3.67 10.77 12.23
N LEU A 226 -3.20 11.66 11.32
CA LEU A 226 -4.08 12.55 10.55
C LEU A 226 -5.00 11.79 9.58
N ALA A 227 -4.74 10.51 9.32
CA ALA A 227 -5.54 9.65 8.44
C ALA A 227 -5.88 10.30 7.08
N THR A 228 -4.89 10.96 6.48
CA THR A 228 -5.04 11.69 5.23
C THR A 228 -5.34 10.76 4.05
N LYS A 229 -6.01 11.29 3.02
CA LYS A 229 -6.39 10.58 1.79
C LYS A 229 -5.93 11.37 0.57
N PHE A 230 -5.89 10.70 -0.58
CA PHE A 230 -5.67 11.38 -1.86
C PHE A 230 -6.60 12.58 -2.04
N GLY A 231 -6.05 13.72 -2.44
CA GLY A 231 -6.80 14.94 -2.67
C GLY A 231 -7.13 15.75 -1.42
N ASP A 232 -6.76 15.29 -0.22
CA ASP A 232 -6.94 16.08 1.00
C ASP A 232 -6.16 17.39 0.93
N LYS A 233 -6.76 18.44 1.47
CA LYS A 233 -6.17 19.78 1.54
C LYS A 233 -5.47 19.97 2.86
N LEU A 234 -4.17 20.23 2.80
CA LEU A 234 -3.30 20.38 3.95
C LEU A 234 -2.66 21.76 3.97
N ARG A 235 -2.21 22.21 5.15
CA ARG A 235 -1.38 23.40 5.32
C ARG A 235 -0.27 23.10 6.31
N VAL A 236 0.87 23.74 6.13
CA VAL A 236 1.99 23.65 7.05
C VAL A 236 2.04 24.91 7.89
N GLU A 237 1.97 24.78 9.21
CA GLU A 237 2.20 25.84 10.18
C GLU A 237 3.59 25.65 10.78
N ALA A 238 4.41 26.70 10.79
CA ALA A 238 5.73 26.67 11.42
C ALA A 238 5.89 27.87 12.37
N ARG A 239 6.51 27.62 13.53
CA ARG A 239 6.81 28.63 14.55
C ARG A 239 8.25 28.47 15.03
N GLY A 240 9.04 29.51 14.92
CA GLY A 240 10.43 29.50 15.38
C GLY A 240 11.38 30.31 14.47
N PRO A 241 12.69 30.20 14.69
CA PRO A 241 13.68 31.08 14.04
C PRO A 241 13.82 30.84 12.53
N ASP A 242 13.52 29.62 12.04
CA ASP A 242 13.61 29.18 10.64
C ASP A 242 12.22 28.82 10.07
N ALA A 243 11.14 29.34 10.66
CA ALA A 243 9.76 28.98 10.35
C ALA A 243 9.36 29.20 8.87
N ALA A 244 9.86 30.27 8.24
CA ALA A 244 9.54 30.56 6.83
C ALA A 244 10.14 29.51 5.87
N GLU A 245 11.38 29.13 6.11
CA GLU A 245 12.07 28.12 5.33
C GLU A 245 11.47 26.73 5.58
N ALA A 246 11.20 26.39 6.84
CA ALA A 246 10.57 25.15 7.27
C ALA A 246 9.19 24.97 6.62
N ALA A 247 8.32 25.98 6.71
CA ALA A 247 6.99 25.93 6.11
C ALA A 247 7.05 25.75 4.58
N SER A 248 7.98 26.48 3.92
CA SER A 248 8.14 26.39 2.46
C SER A 248 8.65 25.02 2.01
N ASN A 249 9.69 24.49 2.67
CA ASN A 249 10.29 23.22 2.27
C ASN A 249 9.37 22.02 2.53
N VAL A 250 8.71 21.98 3.69
CA VAL A 250 7.75 20.90 4.01
C VAL A 250 6.53 20.99 3.10
N ALA A 251 6.03 22.19 2.80
CA ALA A 251 4.91 22.38 1.88
C ALA A 251 5.25 21.91 0.45
N ARG A 252 6.44 22.26 -0.04
CA ARG A 252 6.92 21.80 -1.35
C ARG A 252 7.05 20.27 -1.39
N LEU A 253 7.64 19.67 -0.36
CA LEU A 253 7.81 18.22 -0.25
C LEU A 253 6.47 17.48 -0.26
N LEU A 254 5.46 18.00 0.45
CA LEU A 254 4.10 17.45 0.43
C LEU A 254 3.45 17.56 -0.94
N ALA A 255 3.60 18.70 -1.63
CA ALA A 255 3.07 18.90 -2.97
C ALA A 255 3.74 17.98 -4.01
N GLU A 256 5.03 17.66 -3.83
CA GLU A 256 5.80 16.72 -4.65
C GLU A 256 5.52 15.24 -4.31
N GLY A 257 4.63 14.94 -3.34
CA GLY A 257 4.25 13.58 -2.94
C GLY A 257 5.19 12.92 -1.92
N SER A 258 6.05 13.69 -1.22
CA SER A 258 6.87 13.21 -0.11
C SER A 258 7.66 11.94 -0.44
N GLY A 259 8.35 11.94 -1.59
CA GLY A 259 9.14 10.80 -2.08
C GLY A 259 8.33 9.68 -2.75
N GLU A 260 7.01 9.82 -2.82
CA GLU A 260 6.16 9.02 -3.70
C GLU A 260 5.79 9.86 -4.92
N LYS A 261 6.03 9.32 -6.09
CA LYS A 261 5.52 9.95 -7.31
C LYS A 261 4.03 9.65 -7.44
N PRO A 262 3.21 10.55 -8.04
CA PRO A 262 1.85 10.21 -8.42
C PRO A 262 1.92 8.98 -9.35
N GLY A 263 1.59 7.80 -8.83
CA GLY A 263 1.77 6.51 -9.52
C GLY A 263 2.60 5.48 -8.76
N ASP A 264 3.36 5.87 -7.74
CA ASP A 264 4.05 4.99 -6.78
C ASP A 264 3.09 4.42 -5.70
N ALA A 265 1.78 4.57 -5.86
CA ALA A 265 0.92 3.65 -5.14
C ALA A 265 1.53 2.27 -5.41
N PRO A 266 1.77 1.42 -4.38
CA PRO A 266 1.81 0.02 -4.67
C PRO A 266 0.53 -0.21 -5.44
N ALA A 267 0.65 -0.41 -6.75
CA ALA A 267 -0.47 -0.87 -7.55
C ALA A 267 -1.08 -1.93 -6.68
N PRO A 268 -2.41 -1.83 -6.33
CA PRO A 268 -3.02 -2.88 -5.54
C PRO A 268 -2.46 -4.11 -6.19
N ALA A 269 -1.56 -4.82 -5.46
CA ALA A 269 -0.65 -5.76 -6.07
C ALA A 269 -1.49 -6.45 -7.11
N VAL A 270 -1.19 -6.21 -8.40
CA VAL A 270 -1.95 -6.87 -9.45
C VAL A 270 -1.67 -8.28 -9.08
N ALA A 271 -2.60 -8.80 -8.34
CA ALA A 271 -2.61 -10.19 -7.98
C ALA A 271 -2.33 -10.84 -9.31
N ALA A 272 -1.16 -11.44 -9.44
CA ALA A 272 -0.96 -12.40 -10.51
C ALA A 272 -2.30 -13.11 -10.59
N PRO A 273 -2.97 -13.21 -11.75
CA PRO A 273 -4.36 -13.57 -11.81
C PRO A 273 -4.55 -14.80 -10.94
N THR A 274 -4.80 -14.56 -9.67
CA THR A 274 -5.39 -15.56 -8.81
C THR A 274 -6.72 -15.77 -9.46
N ALA A 275 -6.98 -16.99 -9.88
CA ALA A 275 -8.32 -17.42 -10.23
C ALA A 275 -9.28 -16.68 -9.29
N PRO A 276 -10.31 -16.01 -9.83
CA PRO A 276 -11.14 -15.10 -9.07
C PRO A 276 -11.50 -15.79 -7.76
N ALA A 277 -11.06 -15.23 -6.65
CA ALA A 277 -11.62 -15.59 -5.38
C ALA A 277 -13.11 -15.35 -5.57
N ALA A 278 -13.89 -16.41 -5.53
CA ALA A 278 -15.32 -16.31 -5.47
C ALA A 278 -15.64 -15.22 -4.43
N PRO A 279 -16.66 -14.36 -4.66
CA PRO A 279 -17.07 -13.40 -3.65
C PRO A 279 -17.15 -14.18 -2.35
N VAL A 280 -16.45 -13.71 -1.31
CA VAL A 280 -16.61 -14.27 0.03
C VAL A 280 -18.11 -14.22 0.26
N PRO A 281 -18.82 -15.35 0.28
CA PRO A 281 -20.23 -15.33 0.66
C PRO A 281 -20.22 -14.72 2.06
N ALA A 282 -21.11 -13.78 2.31
CA ALA A 282 -21.52 -13.49 3.67
C ALA A 282 -21.75 -14.85 4.35
N PRO A 283 -21.39 -15.06 5.63
CA PRO A 283 -21.40 -16.38 6.23
C PRO A 283 -22.75 -17.03 6.00
N SER A 284 -22.85 -17.79 4.94
CA SER A 284 -23.87 -18.75 4.67
C SER A 284 -23.66 -19.83 5.71
N GLU A 285 -24.69 -20.23 6.40
CA GLU A 285 -24.69 -21.41 7.26
C GLU A 285 -24.06 -22.58 6.49
N ALA A 286 -22.74 -22.69 6.62
CA ALA A 286 -21.93 -23.69 5.94
C ALA A 286 -22.28 -25.05 6.59
N ALA A 287 -22.35 -26.07 5.76
CA ALA A 287 -22.27 -27.46 6.14
C ALA A 287 -21.20 -27.66 7.24
N PRO A 288 -21.38 -28.59 8.19
CA PRO A 288 -20.52 -28.72 9.35
C PRO A 288 -19.05 -28.75 8.89
N ALA A 289 -18.32 -27.68 9.20
CA ALA A 289 -16.92 -27.57 8.87
C ALA A 289 -16.22 -28.78 9.48
N ASP A 290 -15.43 -29.52 8.70
CA ASP A 290 -14.61 -30.60 9.21
C ASP A 290 -13.80 -30.04 10.39
N ALA A 291 -14.03 -30.57 11.58
CA ALA A 291 -13.41 -30.09 12.81
C ALA A 291 -11.87 -30.15 12.76
N ASN A 292 -11.31 -30.77 11.73
CA ASN A 292 -9.88 -30.93 11.48
C ASN A 292 -9.34 -29.95 10.41
N GLU A 293 -10.18 -29.11 9.81
CA GLU A 293 -9.75 -28.14 8.80
C GLU A 293 -9.89 -26.70 9.29
N PHE A 294 -8.85 -25.92 9.12
CA PHE A 294 -8.75 -24.52 9.47
C PHE A 294 -8.54 -23.72 8.19
N ILE A 295 -9.39 -22.75 7.95
CA ILE A 295 -9.37 -21.95 6.73
C ILE A 295 -8.87 -20.55 7.06
N GLY A 296 -8.08 -19.98 6.16
CA GLY A 296 -7.58 -18.61 6.19
C GLY A 296 -7.35 -18.10 4.78
N VAL A 297 -6.60 -17.02 4.66
CA VAL A 297 -6.27 -16.38 3.38
C VAL A 297 -4.91 -16.86 2.90
N SER A 298 -4.79 -17.29 1.64
CA SER A 298 -3.52 -17.63 1.02
C SER A 298 -2.55 -16.44 1.08
N ALA A 299 -1.46 -16.58 1.81
CA ALA A 299 -0.40 -15.57 1.94
C ALA A 299 0.80 -15.87 1.05
N SER A 300 1.20 -17.13 0.96
CA SER A 300 2.25 -17.63 0.08
C SER A 300 1.90 -19.03 -0.41
N PRO A 301 1.92 -19.30 -1.72
CA PRO A 301 1.50 -20.58 -2.26
C PRO A 301 2.52 -21.69 -1.95
N GLY A 302 2.02 -22.90 -1.90
CA GLY A 302 2.81 -24.11 -1.70
C GLY A 302 2.11 -25.10 -0.79
N LEU A 303 2.64 -26.31 -0.74
CA LEU A 303 2.14 -27.41 0.09
C LEU A 303 3.26 -27.87 1.02
N SER A 304 2.95 -28.02 2.30
CA SER A 304 3.90 -28.52 3.29
C SER A 304 3.24 -29.54 4.20
N VAL A 305 4.03 -30.54 4.60
CA VAL A 305 3.67 -31.54 5.61
C VAL A 305 4.65 -31.39 6.76
N GLY A 306 4.15 -31.20 7.96
CA GLY A 306 5.02 -31.00 9.12
C GLY A 306 4.26 -31.14 10.44
N LYS A 307 4.89 -30.67 11.50
CA LYS A 307 4.36 -30.67 12.86
C LYS A 307 4.17 -29.25 13.35
N ILE A 308 3.10 -29.02 14.07
CA ILE A 308 2.81 -27.70 14.66
C ILE A 308 3.90 -27.35 15.69
N VAL A 309 4.30 -26.08 15.65
CA VAL A 309 5.02 -25.40 16.71
C VAL A 309 4.32 -24.08 16.95
N GLN A 310 3.80 -23.90 18.17
CA GLN A 310 3.15 -22.66 18.58
C GLN A 310 4.23 -21.60 18.83
N PHE A 311 4.25 -20.58 18.01
CA PHE A 311 5.09 -19.41 18.24
C PHE A 311 4.35 -18.43 19.13
N ARG A 312 4.78 -18.36 20.39
CA ARG A 312 4.26 -17.39 21.34
C ARG A 312 5.30 -16.31 21.57
N GLN A 313 4.95 -15.09 21.31
CA GLN A 313 5.82 -13.97 21.64
C GLN A 313 6.03 -13.94 23.17
N GLN A 314 7.29 -13.87 23.58
CA GLN A 314 7.65 -13.82 24.98
C GLN A 314 7.10 -12.52 25.61
N VAL A 315 6.30 -12.67 26.65
CA VAL A 315 5.87 -11.53 27.46
C VAL A 315 7.06 -11.05 28.27
N ILE A 316 7.52 -9.84 27.98
CA ILE A 316 8.63 -9.23 28.71
C ILE A 316 8.03 -8.52 29.93
N GLU A 317 8.29 -9.07 31.10
CA GLU A 317 7.92 -8.43 32.36
C GLU A 317 8.82 -7.23 32.63
N VAL A 318 8.23 -6.12 33.02
CA VAL A 318 8.94 -4.88 33.32
C VAL A 318 8.41 -4.31 34.63
N ASN A 319 9.30 -3.76 35.41
CA ASN A 319 8.95 -3.09 36.66
C ASN A 319 8.29 -1.74 36.38
N GLU A 320 7.17 -1.49 37.04
CA GLU A 320 6.48 -0.21 36.91
C GLU A 320 7.24 0.94 37.60
N ALA A 321 7.80 0.69 38.77
CA ALA A 321 8.57 1.71 39.51
C ALA A 321 10.02 1.78 39.00
N GLY A 322 10.48 2.98 38.70
CA GLY A 322 11.87 3.26 38.31
C GLY A 322 12.75 3.57 39.53
N GLU A 323 14.08 3.48 39.35
CA GLU A 323 15.04 3.82 40.40
C GLU A 323 15.25 5.37 40.49
N SER A 324 15.56 6.00 39.37
CA SER A 324 15.63 7.46 39.26
C SER A 324 15.37 7.90 37.82
N PRO A 325 14.71 9.05 37.58
CA PRO A 325 14.40 9.51 36.23
C PRO A 325 15.62 9.66 35.33
N GLN A 326 16.75 10.10 35.85
CA GLN A 326 17.99 10.28 35.09
C GLN A 326 18.58 8.94 34.65
N ARG A 327 18.57 7.93 35.53
CA ARG A 327 19.08 6.58 35.24
C ARG A 327 18.19 5.87 34.25
N GLU A 328 16.89 5.92 34.46
CA GLU A 328 15.90 5.32 33.57
C GLU A 328 15.96 5.92 32.16
N ARG A 329 16.12 7.23 32.06
CA ARG A 329 16.29 7.92 30.78
C ARG A 329 17.56 7.46 30.06
N ALA A 330 18.69 7.40 30.77
CA ALA A 330 19.96 6.93 30.19
C ALA A 330 19.88 5.47 29.73
N GLN A 331 19.14 4.61 30.43
CA GLN A 331 18.89 3.21 30.04
C GLN A 331 18.06 3.15 28.75
N LEU A 332 17.00 3.97 28.65
CA LEU A 332 16.17 4.04 27.45
C LEU A 332 16.98 4.51 26.22
N GLU A 333 17.76 5.58 26.37
CA GLU A 333 18.61 6.12 25.29
C GLU A 333 19.66 5.09 24.83
N ALA A 334 20.27 4.35 25.77
CA ALA A 334 21.23 3.29 25.45
C ALA A 334 20.58 2.12 24.70
N ALA A 335 19.38 1.71 25.13
CA ALA A 335 18.64 0.64 24.45
C ALA A 335 18.17 1.04 23.04
N GLN A 336 17.72 2.27 22.86
CA GLN A 336 17.37 2.81 21.54
C GLN A 336 18.57 2.86 20.59
N HIS A 337 19.71 3.30 21.09
CA HIS A 337 20.95 3.30 20.31
C HIS A 337 21.37 1.88 19.87
N GLN A 338 21.25 0.88 20.76
CA GLN A 338 21.53 -0.51 20.41
C GLN A 338 20.50 -1.07 19.41
N ALA A 339 19.21 -0.73 19.56
CA ALA A 339 18.16 -1.12 18.62
C ALA A 339 18.44 -0.57 17.22
N ARG A 340 18.89 0.71 17.14
CA ARG A 340 19.30 1.34 15.89
C ARG A 340 20.42 0.56 15.21
N GLN A 341 21.49 0.23 15.93
CA GLN A 341 22.61 -0.54 15.39
C GLN A 341 22.18 -1.92 14.87
N GLN A 342 21.24 -2.58 15.55
CA GLN A 342 20.69 -3.85 15.11
C GLN A 342 19.89 -3.70 13.79
N ILE A 343 19.05 -2.66 13.68
CA ILE A 343 18.25 -2.40 12.47
C ILE A 343 19.17 -2.05 11.29
N GLU A 344 20.17 -1.19 11.50
CA GLU A 344 21.18 -0.85 10.49
C GLU A 344 21.99 -2.07 10.04
N GLY A 345 22.39 -2.93 10.97
CA GLY A 345 23.05 -4.19 10.67
C GLY A 345 22.20 -5.14 9.83
N LEU A 346 20.90 -5.28 10.14
CA LEU A 346 19.95 -6.04 9.32
C LEU A 346 19.80 -5.44 7.93
N LYS A 347 19.66 -4.11 7.83
CA LYS A 347 19.55 -3.39 6.56
C LYS A 347 20.75 -3.65 5.65
N ALA A 348 21.97 -3.66 6.19
CA ALA A 348 23.20 -3.92 5.44
C ALA A 348 23.27 -5.35 4.84
N THR A 349 22.52 -6.30 5.37
CA THR A 349 22.46 -7.68 4.85
C THR A 349 21.42 -7.87 3.73
N LEU A 350 20.55 -6.90 3.51
CA LEU A 350 19.47 -6.98 2.52
C LEU A 350 19.94 -6.47 1.17
N THR A 351 19.75 -7.28 0.13
CA THR A 351 20.04 -6.92 -1.27
C THR A 351 18.85 -6.30 -1.99
N ASP A 352 17.64 -6.40 -1.40
CA ASP A 352 16.39 -5.92 -1.98
C ASP A 352 16.07 -4.51 -1.48
N PRO A 353 16.01 -3.48 -2.36
CA PRO A 353 15.72 -2.10 -1.98
C PRO A 353 14.37 -1.92 -1.26
N SER A 354 13.36 -2.69 -1.65
CA SER A 354 12.02 -2.60 -1.02
C SER A 354 12.03 -3.03 0.44
N LYS A 355 12.86 -4.03 0.78
CA LYS A 355 13.04 -4.50 2.17
C LYS A 355 13.86 -3.50 3.00
N ALA A 356 14.87 -2.87 2.38
CA ALA A 356 15.64 -1.83 3.03
C ALA A 356 14.76 -0.64 3.45
N GLN A 357 13.76 -0.26 2.64
CA GLN A 357 12.82 0.82 2.94
C GLN A 357 11.92 0.55 4.15
N ILE A 358 11.55 -0.72 4.41
CA ILE A 358 10.78 -1.09 5.62
C ILE A 358 11.63 -0.80 6.86
N LEU A 359 12.92 -1.14 6.83
CA LEU A 359 13.82 -0.89 7.94
C LEU A 359 14.15 0.61 8.11
N ASP A 360 14.12 1.40 7.04
CA ASP A 360 14.21 2.86 7.14
C ASP A 360 13.02 3.45 7.92
N ALA A 361 11.82 2.97 7.65
CA ALA A 361 10.64 3.37 8.42
C ALA A 361 10.75 2.96 9.90
N HIS A 362 11.34 1.80 10.22
CA HIS A 362 11.60 1.39 11.60
C HIS A 362 12.60 2.31 12.31
N LEU A 363 13.63 2.78 11.61
CA LEU A 363 14.58 3.76 12.18
C LEU A 363 13.90 5.09 12.52
N GLU A 364 13.01 5.56 11.65
CA GLU A 364 12.25 6.78 11.89
C GLU A 364 11.23 6.64 13.04
N LEU A 365 10.59 5.47 13.19
CA LEU A 365 9.72 5.17 14.32
C LEU A 365 10.51 5.15 15.65
N LEU A 366 11.74 4.65 15.64
CA LEU A 366 12.61 4.64 16.81
C LEU A 366 12.92 6.05 17.31
N ASP A 367 13.04 7.01 16.37
CA ASP A 367 13.33 8.43 16.64
C ASP A 367 12.08 9.30 16.69
N ASP A 368 10.90 8.69 16.76
CA ASP A 368 9.65 9.44 16.78
C ASP A 368 9.55 10.27 18.07
N PRO A 369 9.42 11.63 17.97
CA PRO A 369 9.42 12.49 19.14
C PRO A 369 8.20 12.25 20.04
N ASP A 370 7.02 11.99 19.50
CA ASP A 370 5.81 11.81 20.31
C ASP A 370 5.89 10.50 21.12
N LEU A 371 6.48 9.46 20.54
CA LEU A 371 6.74 8.20 21.23
C LEU A 371 7.78 8.39 22.36
N ASN A 372 8.86 9.11 22.05
CA ASN A 372 9.93 9.36 22.99
C ASN A 372 9.49 10.29 24.13
N ASP A 373 8.77 11.36 23.82
CA ASP A 373 8.27 12.33 24.82
C ASP A 373 7.25 11.67 25.76
N ALA A 374 6.39 10.78 25.26
CA ALA A 374 5.47 10.00 26.10
C ALA A 374 6.24 9.11 27.10
N ALA A 375 7.26 8.39 26.61
CA ALA A 375 8.09 7.55 27.49
C ALA A 375 8.87 8.38 28.52
N ILE A 376 9.47 9.51 28.11
CA ILE A 376 10.24 10.42 28.98
C ILE A 376 9.32 11.06 30.03
N SER A 377 8.11 11.45 29.65
CA SER A 377 7.11 11.99 30.60
C SER A 377 6.78 10.97 31.68
N SER A 378 6.49 9.73 31.29
CA SER A 378 6.20 8.63 32.24
C SER A 378 7.41 8.33 33.15
N ILE A 379 8.65 8.36 32.62
CA ILE A 379 9.87 8.24 33.43
C ILE A 379 9.98 9.40 34.44
N SER A 380 9.62 10.61 34.04
CA SER A 380 9.67 11.79 34.92
C SER A 380 8.65 11.67 36.07
N GLU A 381 7.60 10.91 35.91
CA GLU A 381 6.61 10.53 36.96
C GLU A 381 7.09 9.39 37.86
N GLY A 382 8.33 8.90 37.67
CA GLY A 382 8.93 7.84 38.51
C GLY A 382 8.72 6.43 38.03
N LYS A 383 8.26 6.24 36.79
CA LYS A 383 8.11 4.91 36.18
C LYS A 383 9.45 4.40 35.67
N GLY A 384 9.62 3.07 35.66
CA GLY A 384 10.78 2.41 35.05
C GLY A 384 10.79 2.55 33.52
N SER A 385 11.98 2.64 32.93
CA SER A 385 12.20 2.82 31.50
C SER A 385 11.50 1.77 30.63
N GLY A 386 11.51 0.51 31.05
CA GLY A 386 10.81 -0.58 30.35
C GLY A 386 9.30 -0.42 30.39
N PHE A 387 8.73 -0.02 31.55
CA PHE A 387 7.30 0.21 31.68
C PHE A 387 6.87 1.41 30.82
N ALA A 388 7.56 2.53 30.98
CA ALA A 388 7.27 3.78 30.27
C ALA A 388 7.32 3.60 28.75
N TRP A 389 8.34 2.90 28.26
CA TRP A 389 8.48 2.60 26.83
C TRP A 389 7.37 1.67 26.32
N ARG A 390 7.07 0.60 27.09
CA ARG A 390 6.00 -0.33 26.73
C ARG A 390 4.67 0.39 26.63
N ASP A 391 4.32 1.19 27.60
CA ASP A 391 3.07 1.93 27.62
C ASP A 391 3.00 2.91 26.44
N ALA A 392 4.05 3.65 26.16
CA ALA A 392 4.12 4.59 25.04
C ALA A 392 3.86 3.90 23.69
N PHE A 393 4.59 2.84 23.35
CA PHE A 393 4.43 2.20 22.03
C PHE A 393 3.11 1.41 21.92
N GLN A 394 2.58 0.84 23.00
CA GLN A 394 1.29 0.14 22.99
C GLN A 394 0.14 1.10 22.78
N ASN A 395 0.15 2.25 23.46
CA ASN A 395 -0.86 3.28 23.26
C ASN A 395 -0.86 3.81 21.84
N GLN A 396 0.32 4.12 21.29
CA GLN A 396 0.47 4.57 19.89
C GLN A 396 -0.02 3.52 18.88
N ALA A 397 0.36 2.25 19.06
CA ALA A 397 -0.09 1.17 18.20
C ALA A 397 -1.62 0.99 18.26
N SER A 398 -2.20 1.06 19.46
CA SER A 398 -3.64 0.94 19.66
C SER A 398 -4.43 2.11 19.06
N MET A 399 -3.84 3.30 18.98
CA MET A 399 -4.45 4.43 18.26
C MET A 399 -4.54 4.16 16.76
N LEU A 400 -3.47 3.65 16.15
CA LEU A 400 -3.47 3.33 14.71
C LEU A 400 -4.44 2.19 14.37
N GLU A 401 -4.62 1.21 15.24
CA GLU A 401 -5.57 0.12 15.02
C GLU A 401 -7.03 0.56 14.94
N LYS A 402 -7.37 1.65 15.60
CA LYS A 402 -8.72 2.22 15.59
C LYS A 402 -9.05 3.03 14.34
N LEU A 403 -8.06 3.29 13.48
CA LEU A 403 -8.28 4.05 12.26
C LEU A 403 -9.00 3.23 11.18
N ASP A 404 -9.89 3.85 10.41
CA ASP A 404 -10.64 3.19 9.34
C ASP A 404 -9.79 2.77 8.15
N ASN A 405 -8.57 3.31 8.02
CA ASN A 405 -7.66 3.01 6.93
C ASN A 405 -6.89 1.69 7.19
N PRO A 406 -7.10 0.63 6.38
CA PRO A 406 -6.45 -0.66 6.57
C PRO A 406 -4.92 -0.60 6.57
N LEU A 407 -4.33 0.25 5.72
CA LEU A 407 -2.87 0.41 5.63
C LEU A 407 -2.28 1.03 6.90
N LEU A 408 -2.99 1.97 7.53
CA LEU A 408 -2.56 2.57 8.79
C LEU A 408 -2.70 1.59 9.95
N ARG A 409 -3.73 0.75 9.94
CA ARG A 409 -3.89 -0.33 10.94
C ARG A 409 -2.76 -1.36 10.87
N GLU A 410 -2.31 -1.74 9.69
CA GLU A 410 -1.18 -2.66 9.52
C GLU A 410 0.12 -2.09 10.13
N ARG A 411 0.28 -0.75 10.18
CA ARG A 411 1.45 -0.08 10.77
C ARG A 411 1.53 -0.15 12.28
N ALA A 412 0.43 -0.47 12.97
CA ALA A 412 0.49 -0.77 14.40
C ALA A 412 1.46 -1.92 14.71
N GLY A 413 1.58 -2.89 13.78
CA GLY A 413 2.56 -3.97 13.84
C GLY A 413 4.01 -3.48 13.83
N ASP A 414 4.34 -2.50 12.97
CA ASP A 414 5.70 -1.93 12.89
C ASP A 414 6.09 -1.21 14.18
N ILE A 415 5.17 -0.43 14.78
CA ILE A 415 5.40 0.22 16.08
C ILE A 415 5.64 -0.81 17.17
N ARG A 416 4.88 -1.90 17.19
CA ARG A 416 5.09 -2.99 18.15
C ARG A 416 6.40 -3.73 17.93
N ASP A 417 6.85 -3.92 16.68
CA ASP A 417 8.14 -4.56 16.39
C ASP A 417 9.31 -3.72 16.92
N VAL A 418 9.33 -2.43 16.59
CA VAL A 418 10.34 -1.48 17.09
C VAL A 418 10.27 -1.37 18.62
N GLY A 419 9.04 -1.23 19.17
CA GLY A 419 8.80 -1.11 20.59
C GLY A 419 9.31 -2.32 21.38
N ARG A 420 9.02 -3.54 20.93
CA ARG A 420 9.46 -4.79 21.53
C ARG A 420 10.97 -4.98 21.45
N ARG A 421 11.60 -4.55 20.37
CA ARG A 421 13.06 -4.61 20.22
C ARG A 421 13.77 -3.81 21.31
N VAL A 422 13.35 -2.57 21.53
CA VAL A 422 13.89 -1.72 22.59
C VAL A 422 13.56 -2.30 23.98
N LEU A 423 12.35 -2.77 24.17
CA LEU A 423 11.91 -3.40 25.42
C LEU A 423 12.74 -4.64 25.78
N ALA A 424 13.07 -5.48 24.81
CA ALA A 424 13.94 -6.64 25.00
C ALA A 424 15.35 -6.24 25.45
N LEU A 425 15.89 -5.16 24.87
CA LEU A 425 17.19 -4.61 25.27
C LEU A 425 17.16 -4.03 26.68
N LEU A 426 16.10 -3.31 27.05
CA LEU A 426 15.90 -2.78 28.41
C LEU A 426 15.80 -3.89 29.46
N ALA A 427 15.12 -4.99 29.10
CA ALA A 427 14.99 -6.15 29.99
C ALA A 427 16.20 -7.08 29.99
N GLY A 428 17.22 -6.79 29.17
CA GLY A 428 18.38 -7.67 29.02
C GLY A 428 18.07 -9.06 28.43
N VAL A 429 16.92 -9.19 27.78
CA VAL A 429 16.49 -10.43 27.14
C VAL A 429 17.12 -10.48 25.75
N LYS A 430 17.95 -11.49 25.50
CA LYS A 430 18.40 -11.76 24.12
C LYS A 430 17.19 -12.17 23.29
N GLN A 431 16.98 -11.50 22.16
CA GLN A 431 16.01 -11.99 21.18
C GLN A 431 16.38 -13.45 20.84
N ALA A 432 15.53 -14.38 21.28
CA ALA A 432 15.75 -15.78 20.99
C ALA A 432 15.67 -15.98 19.48
N GLN A 433 16.72 -16.54 18.88
CA GLN A 433 16.55 -17.18 17.58
C GLN A 433 15.42 -18.20 17.71
N ILE A 434 14.49 -18.20 16.74
CA ILE A 434 13.39 -19.15 16.71
C ILE A 434 14.02 -20.52 16.43
N ASP A 435 14.47 -21.18 17.50
CA ASP A 435 15.00 -22.54 17.40
C ASP A 435 13.82 -23.52 17.48
N VAL A 436 13.47 -24.06 16.33
CA VAL A 436 12.37 -25.01 16.18
C VAL A 436 12.90 -26.34 15.69
N PRO A 437 12.21 -27.44 16.00
CA PRO A 437 12.53 -28.76 15.44
C PRO A 437 12.48 -28.75 13.90
N GLU A 438 13.12 -29.75 13.29
CA GLU A 438 12.95 -29.97 11.85
C GLU A 438 11.49 -30.28 11.50
N GLU A 439 11.10 -30.00 10.24
CA GLU A 439 9.74 -30.19 9.72
C GLU A 439 8.64 -29.40 10.49
N SER A 440 8.98 -28.21 11.01
CA SER A 440 8.04 -27.38 11.76
C SER A 440 7.12 -26.58 10.84
N ILE A 441 5.85 -26.51 11.26
CA ILE A 441 4.87 -25.53 10.75
C ILE A 441 4.50 -24.61 11.91
N LEU A 442 4.88 -23.32 11.80
CA LEU A 442 4.65 -22.37 12.87
C LEU A 442 3.20 -21.91 12.87
N ILE A 443 2.62 -21.78 14.06
CA ILE A 443 1.34 -21.09 14.26
C ILE A 443 1.58 -19.94 15.22
N ALA A 444 1.21 -18.73 14.80
CA ALA A 444 1.38 -17.52 15.58
C ALA A 444 0.10 -16.68 15.54
N GLU A 445 -0.11 -15.84 16.53
CA GLU A 445 -1.11 -14.78 16.44
C GLU A 445 -0.70 -13.77 15.39
N GLU A 446 0.53 -13.30 15.48
CA GLU A 446 1.18 -12.39 14.55
C GLU A 446 2.68 -12.72 14.46
N LEU A 447 3.28 -12.53 13.29
CA LEU A 447 4.72 -12.57 13.11
C LEU A 447 5.19 -11.17 12.69
N SER A 448 6.26 -10.69 13.31
CA SER A 448 6.87 -9.44 12.87
C SER A 448 7.76 -9.66 11.64
N PRO A 449 8.09 -8.59 10.88
CA PRO A 449 9.10 -8.67 9.82
C PRO A 449 10.43 -9.25 10.32
N SER A 450 10.83 -8.89 11.53
CA SER A 450 12.04 -9.39 12.18
C SER A 450 11.97 -10.88 12.48
N ASP A 451 10.84 -11.37 12.99
CA ASP A 451 10.61 -12.80 13.24
C ASP A 451 10.71 -13.59 11.94
N THR A 452 10.03 -13.10 10.90
CA THR A 452 9.97 -13.80 9.59
C THR A 452 11.33 -13.89 8.91
N THR A 453 12.16 -12.85 9.01
CA THR A 453 13.51 -12.84 8.42
C THR A 453 14.49 -13.74 9.17
N SER A 454 14.25 -14.02 10.44
CA SER A 454 15.07 -14.89 11.29
C SER A 454 14.74 -16.38 11.17
N LEU A 455 13.69 -16.76 10.41
CA LEU A 455 13.27 -18.14 10.24
C LEU A 455 14.34 -18.97 9.50
N ASP A 456 14.73 -20.09 10.10
CA ASP A 456 15.57 -21.10 9.45
C ASP A 456 14.70 -21.95 8.49
N ARG A 457 14.89 -21.73 7.19
CA ARG A 457 14.17 -22.44 6.12
C ARG A 457 14.42 -23.95 6.06
N SER A 458 15.50 -24.42 6.64
CA SER A 458 15.77 -25.86 6.69
C SER A 458 14.86 -26.56 7.70
N LYS A 459 14.36 -25.83 8.71
CA LYS A 459 13.53 -26.34 9.80
C LYS A 459 12.05 -25.94 9.65
N VAL A 460 11.77 -24.70 9.20
CA VAL A 460 10.41 -24.16 9.06
C VAL A 460 9.90 -24.39 7.65
N LEU A 461 8.97 -25.32 7.50
CA LEU A 461 8.38 -25.70 6.21
C LEU A 461 7.17 -24.85 5.83
N GLY A 462 6.58 -24.11 6.76
CA GLY A 462 5.44 -23.24 6.56
C GLY A 462 5.02 -22.51 7.81
N PHE A 463 4.13 -21.53 7.69
CA PHE A 463 3.55 -20.88 8.85
C PHE A 463 2.11 -20.39 8.64
N CYS A 464 1.40 -20.21 9.75
CA CYS A 464 0.06 -19.62 9.78
C CYS A 464 0.02 -18.48 10.80
N THR A 465 -0.69 -17.39 10.47
CA THR A 465 -1.01 -16.32 11.41
C THR A 465 -2.51 -16.15 11.54
N THR A 466 -3.01 -15.83 12.74
CA THR A 466 -4.44 -15.56 12.96
C THR A 466 -4.82 -14.14 12.57
N THR A 467 -3.84 -13.26 12.43
CA THR A 467 -4.00 -11.87 11.96
C THR A 467 -3.35 -11.67 10.60
N GLY A 468 -3.61 -10.52 9.99
CA GLY A 468 -3.04 -10.15 8.69
C GLY A 468 -3.84 -10.67 7.50
N GLY A 469 -3.49 -10.18 6.31
CA GLY A 469 -4.11 -10.52 5.03
C GLY A 469 -3.08 -10.84 3.95
N ALA A 470 -3.54 -11.12 2.73
CA ALA A 470 -2.69 -11.46 1.60
C ALA A 470 -1.68 -10.35 1.19
N THR A 471 -1.96 -9.11 1.58
CA THR A 471 -1.12 -7.92 1.31
C THR A 471 -0.21 -7.54 2.47
N SER A 472 -0.33 -8.21 3.63
CA SER A 472 0.47 -7.92 4.81
C SER A 472 1.97 -8.08 4.54
N HIS A 473 2.81 -7.38 5.30
CA HIS A 473 4.28 -7.50 5.23
C HIS A 473 4.75 -8.94 5.38
N VAL A 474 4.12 -9.69 6.28
CA VAL A 474 4.41 -11.12 6.51
C VAL A 474 4.11 -11.96 5.28
N ALA A 475 3.01 -11.68 4.59
CA ALA A 475 2.65 -12.36 3.35
C ALA A 475 3.63 -12.06 2.21
N ILE A 476 4.07 -10.79 2.10
CA ILE A 476 5.10 -10.37 1.12
C ILE A 476 6.42 -11.08 1.39
N LEU A 477 6.86 -11.10 2.64
CA LEU A 477 8.09 -11.78 3.06
C LEU A 477 8.00 -13.30 2.84
N ALA A 478 6.88 -13.94 3.19
CA ALA A 478 6.67 -15.37 2.95
C ALA A 478 6.83 -15.73 1.46
N ARG A 479 6.22 -14.95 0.57
CA ARG A 479 6.38 -15.13 -0.89
C ARG A 479 7.83 -14.97 -1.34
N SER A 480 8.52 -13.94 -0.85
CA SER A 480 9.93 -13.70 -1.21
C SER A 480 10.86 -14.79 -0.69
N LEU A 481 10.51 -15.41 0.43
CA LEU A 481 11.24 -16.51 1.04
C LEU A 481 10.85 -17.86 0.42
N GLY A 482 9.77 -17.95 -0.34
CA GLY A 482 9.24 -19.19 -0.91
C GLY A 482 8.71 -20.16 0.14
N ILE A 483 8.31 -19.67 1.32
CA ILE A 483 7.74 -20.47 2.41
C ILE A 483 6.22 -20.45 2.28
N PRO A 484 5.52 -21.60 2.21
CA PRO A 484 4.06 -21.68 2.23
C PRO A 484 3.47 -21.03 3.48
N ALA A 485 2.47 -20.13 3.30
CA ALA A 485 1.93 -19.37 4.42
C ALA A 485 0.43 -19.08 4.27
N ILE A 486 -0.27 -19.03 5.41
CA ILE A 486 -1.68 -18.67 5.53
C ILE A 486 -1.80 -17.54 6.56
N CYS A 487 -2.52 -16.46 6.21
CA CYS A 487 -2.87 -15.38 7.14
C CYS A 487 -4.37 -15.42 7.49
N GLY A 488 -4.73 -14.84 8.63
CA GLY A 488 -6.13 -14.77 9.07
C GLY A 488 -6.76 -16.16 9.25
N ILE A 489 -5.98 -17.17 9.68
CA ILE A 489 -6.50 -18.50 9.98
C ILE A 489 -7.37 -18.47 11.24
N ASP A 490 -8.34 -19.38 11.34
CA ASP A 490 -9.19 -19.51 12.53
C ASP A 490 -8.37 -19.54 13.83
N ALA A 491 -8.71 -18.65 14.79
CA ALA A 491 -7.98 -18.49 16.07
C ALA A 491 -7.90 -19.77 16.89
N ARG A 492 -8.79 -20.76 16.65
CA ARG A 492 -8.69 -22.10 17.28
C ARG A 492 -7.36 -22.81 16.95
N ALA A 493 -6.68 -22.38 15.90
CA ALA A 493 -5.36 -22.95 15.54
C ALA A 493 -4.30 -22.67 16.61
N LEU A 494 -4.42 -21.57 17.38
CA LEU A 494 -3.54 -21.24 18.52
C LEU A 494 -3.67 -22.24 19.71
N GLN A 495 -4.74 -23.04 19.73
CA GLN A 495 -4.99 -24.02 20.78
C GLN A 495 -4.48 -25.43 20.40
N LEU A 496 -3.97 -25.60 19.18
CA LEU A 496 -3.43 -26.89 18.76
C LEU A 496 -2.11 -27.18 19.50
N ALA A 497 -1.96 -28.44 19.94
CA ALA A 497 -0.77 -28.84 20.67
C ALA A 497 0.46 -28.92 19.76
N ASP A 498 1.62 -28.54 20.30
CA ASP A 498 2.90 -28.75 19.65
C ASP A 498 3.11 -30.22 19.28
N GLY A 499 3.74 -30.46 18.13
CA GLY A 499 3.96 -31.80 17.59
C GLY A 499 2.76 -32.41 16.85
N THR A 500 1.59 -31.72 16.81
CA THR A 500 0.43 -32.19 16.04
C THR A 500 0.79 -32.25 14.55
N PRO A 501 0.61 -33.42 13.87
CA PRO A 501 0.86 -33.52 12.44
C PRO A 501 -0.18 -32.75 11.63
N VAL A 502 0.29 -32.01 10.63
CA VAL A 502 -0.57 -31.17 9.77
C VAL A 502 -0.13 -31.19 8.32
N VAL A 503 -1.09 -30.90 7.44
CA VAL A 503 -0.86 -30.53 6.04
C VAL A 503 -1.28 -29.06 5.88
N LEU A 504 -0.36 -28.22 5.45
CA LEU A 504 -0.58 -26.81 5.13
C LEU A 504 -0.64 -26.67 3.61
N ASP A 505 -1.77 -26.23 3.07
CA ASP A 505 -1.93 -25.83 1.67
C ASP A 505 -2.04 -24.31 1.58
N GLY A 506 -0.90 -23.66 1.43
CA GLY A 506 -0.80 -22.20 1.30
C GLY A 506 -1.47 -21.69 0.01
N SER A 507 -1.63 -22.52 -1.01
CA SER A 507 -2.33 -22.15 -2.26
C SER A 507 -3.84 -22.07 -2.07
N ARG A 508 -4.41 -22.98 -1.24
CA ARG A 508 -5.83 -23.01 -0.91
C ARG A 508 -6.20 -22.21 0.34
N GLY A 509 -5.19 -21.81 1.14
CA GLY A 509 -5.42 -21.17 2.42
C GLY A 509 -5.99 -22.12 3.48
N SER A 510 -5.63 -23.43 3.46
CA SER A 510 -6.15 -24.42 4.40
C SER A 510 -5.04 -25.13 5.18
N LEU A 511 -5.28 -25.36 6.46
CA LEU A 511 -4.48 -26.17 7.36
C LEU A 511 -5.32 -27.35 7.87
N ARG A 512 -4.90 -28.57 7.57
CA ARG A 512 -5.55 -29.79 8.01
C ARG A 512 -4.76 -30.45 9.13
N ARG A 513 -5.37 -30.58 10.31
CA ARG A 513 -4.79 -31.31 11.46
C ARG A 513 -5.06 -32.80 11.40
N ASN A 514 -4.14 -33.59 11.96
CA ASN A 514 -4.24 -35.04 12.05
C ASN A 514 -4.69 -35.71 10.73
N PRO A 515 -4.00 -35.39 9.59
CA PRO A 515 -4.36 -36.00 8.32
C PRO A 515 -4.17 -37.52 8.39
N SER A 516 -5.03 -38.24 7.67
CA SER A 516 -4.90 -39.68 7.53
C SER A 516 -3.60 -40.07 6.81
N ALA A 517 -3.17 -41.33 6.96
CA ALA A 517 -1.98 -41.85 6.26
C ALA A 517 -2.07 -41.67 4.74
N GLU A 518 -3.29 -41.82 4.18
CA GLU A 518 -3.55 -41.63 2.75
C GLU A 518 -3.43 -40.14 2.34
N GLU A 519 -3.96 -39.22 3.13
CA GLU A 519 -3.83 -37.77 2.90
C GLU A 519 -2.38 -37.30 2.98
N LEU A 520 -1.63 -37.82 3.95
CA LEU A 520 -0.20 -37.56 4.09
C LEU A 520 0.60 -38.02 2.87
N GLU A 521 0.33 -39.24 2.40
CA GLU A 521 1.05 -39.78 1.23
C GLU A 521 0.69 -39.00 -0.03
N LYS A 522 -0.58 -38.68 -0.26
CA LYS A 522 -1.01 -37.80 -1.36
C LYS A 522 -0.36 -36.42 -1.31
N ALA A 523 -0.25 -35.81 -0.11
CA ALA A 523 0.40 -34.52 0.04
C ALA A 523 1.91 -34.63 -0.26
N ARG A 524 2.59 -35.65 0.26
CA ARG A 524 4.02 -35.90 -0.01
C ARG A 524 4.31 -36.18 -1.48
N GLU A 525 3.43 -36.92 -2.13
CA GLU A 525 3.54 -37.18 -3.57
C GLU A 525 3.38 -35.91 -4.39
N ARG A 526 2.41 -35.06 -4.04
CA ARG A 526 2.25 -33.72 -4.67
C ARG A 526 3.49 -32.85 -4.45
N ILE A 527 4.07 -32.85 -3.26
CA ILE A 527 5.31 -32.09 -2.96
C ILE A 527 6.47 -32.64 -3.82
N ARG A 528 6.66 -33.96 -3.88
CA ARG A 528 7.68 -34.59 -4.73
C ARG A 528 7.50 -34.25 -6.20
N ARG A 529 6.24 -34.34 -6.70
CA ARG A 529 5.91 -33.97 -8.09
C ARG A 529 6.19 -32.49 -8.38
N GLN A 530 5.85 -31.60 -7.44
CA GLN A 530 6.15 -30.18 -7.58
C GLN A 530 7.65 -29.88 -7.57
N ALA A 531 8.41 -30.55 -6.69
CA ALA A 531 9.86 -30.42 -6.63
C ALA A 531 10.54 -30.94 -7.92
N ALA A 532 10.12 -32.10 -8.42
CA ALA A 532 10.59 -32.64 -9.69
C ALA A 532 10.26 -31.70 -10.87
N LYS A 533 9.03 -31.16 -10.89
CA LYS A 533 8.62 -30.17 -11.89
C LYS A 533 9.49 -28.90 -11.87
N ARG A 534 9.80 -28.37 -10.69
CA ARG A 534 10.69 -27.20 -10.54
C ARG A 534 12.11 -27.49 -11.04
N GLU A 535 12.62 -28.69 -10.79
CA GLU A 535 13.95 -29.09 -11.27
C GLU A 535 13.94 -29.25 -12.81
N ASP A 536 12.89 -29.87 -13.38
CA ASP A 536 12.71 -29.94 -14.83
C ASP A 536 12.63 -28.55 -15.47
N GLU A 537 11.87 -27.63 -14.85
CA GLU A 537 11.76 -26.24 -15.30
C GLU A 537 13.10 -25.51 -15.25
N LYS A 538 13.89 -25.72 -14.21
CA LYS A 538 15.23 -25.15 -14.07
C LYS A 538 16.21 -25.70 -15.13
N LEU A 539 16.15 -27.01 -15.38
CA LEU A 539 16.95 -27.63 -16.44
C LEU A 539 16.50 -27.17 -17.83
N ALA A 540 15.20 -27.03 -18.06
CA ALA A 540 14.66 -26.50 -19.32
C ALA A 540 15.06 -25.04 -19.56
N ALA A 541 15.08 -24.22 -18.51
CA ALA A 541 15.49 -22.82 -18.60
C ALA A 541 16.91 -22.65 -19.17
N ALA A 542 17.81 -23.57 -18.88
CA ALA A 542 19.19 -23.52 -19.35
C ALA A 542 19.37 -23.95 -20.83
N ARG A 543 18.35 -24.50 -21.46
CA ARG A 543 18.42 -25.01 -22.86
C ARG A 543 17.73 -24.06 -23.82
N LEU A 544 18.03 -24.20 -25.12
CA LEU A 544 17.22 -23.56 -26.17
C LEU A 544 15.81 -24.16 -26.18
N ALA A 545 14.83 -23.32 -26.39
CA ALA A 545 13.43 -23.72 -26.39
C ALA A 545 13.08 -24.43 -27.72
N MET A 546 12.66 -25.69 -27.62
CA MET A 546 12.32 -26.55 -28.76
C MET A 546 11.18 -27.48 -28.38
N THR A 547 10.35 -27.82 -29.33
CA THR A 547 9.37 -28.92 -29.20
C THR A 547 10.07 -30.29 -29.12
N ALA A 548 9.34 -31.33 -28.75
CA ALA A 548 9.90 -32.69 -28.64
C ALA A 548 10.42 -33.24 -29.97
N ASP A 549 9.91 -32.78 -31.10
CA ASP A 549 10.33 -33.11 -32.46
C ASP A 549 11.38 -32.12 -33.04
N GLY A 550 11.91 -31.22 -32.20
CA GLY A 550 13.03 -30.33 -32.55
C GLY A 550 12.65 -29.05 -33.30
N HIS A 551 11.36 -28.67 -33.33
CA HIS A 551 10.95 -27.39 -33.89
C HIS A 551 11.30 -26.25 -32.93
N ARG A 552 11.91 -25.19 -33.44
CA ARG A 552 12.33 -24.03 -32.65
C ARG A 552 11.17 -23.08 -32.38
N VAL A 553 10.92 -22.80 -31.12
CA VAL A 553 10.01 -21.72 -30.68
C VAL A 553 10.74 -20.90 -29.63
N GLU A 554 11.05 -19.66 -29.91
CA GLU A 554 11.81 -18.84 -28.98
C GLU A 554 11.02 -18.50 -27.71
N VAL A 555 11.66 -18.62 -26.54
CA VAL A 555 11.07 -18.19 -25.26
C VAL A 555 11.87 -17.01 -24.75
N VAL A 556 11.25 -15.84 -24.82
CA VAL A 556 11.83 -14.54 -24.50
C VAL A 556 11.06 -13.88 -23.36
N ALA A 557 11.56 -12.80 -22.80
CA ALA A 557 10.95 -12.15 -21.66
C ALA A 557 10.24 -10.84 -22.00
N ASN A 558 9.18 -10.53 -21.24
CA ASN A 558 8.62 -9.19 -21.11
C ASN A 558 9.33 -8.46 -19.97
N ILE A 559 9.88 -7.28 -20.23
CA ILE A 559 10.64 -6.51 -19.25
C ILE A 559 10.28 -5.02 -19.26
N ARG A 560 10.76 -4.31 -18.24
CA ARG A 560 10.55 -2.87 -18.03
C ARG A 560 11.86 -2.06 -17.96
N ASN A 561 12.97 -2.69 -17.58
CA ASN A 561 14.24 -2.01 -17.29
C ASN A 561 15.44 -2.95 -17.42
N ALA A 562 16.64 -2.38 -17.30
CA ALA A 562 17.91 -3.11 -17.42
C ALA A 562 18.11 -4.17 -16.33
N GLN A 563 17.58 -3.98 -15.11
CA GLN A 563 17.66 -5.01 -14.07
C GLN A 563 16.82 -6.23 -14.45
N GLU A 564 15.61 -6.04 -14.92
CA GLU A 564 14.77 -7.15 -15.41
C GLU A 564 15.39 -7.85 -16.64
N ALA A 565 16.15 -7.14 -17.47
CA ALA A 565 16.91 -7.77 -18.55
C ALA A 565 17.98 -8.74 -18.01
N ARG A 566 18.73 -8.34 -16.99
CA ARG A 566 19.70 -9.23 -16.30
C ARG A 566 19.02 -10.43 -15.69
N ASP A 567 17.91 -10.22 -15.01
CA ASP A 567 17.13 -11.29 -14.38
C ASP A 567 16.54 -12.26 -15.41
N ALA A 568 16.08 -11.74 -16.54
CA ALA A 568 15.59 -12.54 -17.67
C ALA A 568 16.69 -13.45 -18.25
N VAL A 569 17.88 -12.90 -18.48
CA VAL A 569 19.03 -13.68 -18.96
C VAL A 569 19.42 -14.76 -17.95
N ALA A 570 19.50 -14.40 -16.66
CA ALA A 570 19.78 -15.35 -15.57
C ALA A 570 18.69 -16.42 -15.46
N GLY A 571 17.42 -16.07 -15.73
CA GLY A 571 16.27 -16.98 -15.78
C GLY A 571 16.19 -17.84 -17.04
N GLY A 572 17.12 -17.69 -17.98
CA GLY A 572 17.22 -18.50 -19.20
C GLY A 572 16.38 -17.98 -20.38
N ALA A 573 15.94 -16.74 -20.36
CA ALA A 573 15.28 -16.12 -21.52
C ALA A 573 16.26 -15.97 -22.70
N GLU A 574 15.77 -16.22 -23.90
CA GLU A 574 16.59 -16.21 -25.12
C GLU A 574 16.69 -14.83 -25.75
N GLY A 575 15.91 -13.88 -25.27
CA GLY A 575 15.85 -12.50 -25.68
C GLY A 575 14.79 -11.73 -24.90
N VAL A 576 14.46 -10.55 -25.42
CA VAL A 576 13.37 -9.70 -24.95
C VAL A 576 12.40 -9.46 -26.10
N GLY A 577 11.22 -10.04 -26.02
CA GLY A 577 10.13 -9.87 -27.01
C GLY A 577 9.26 -8.65 -26.73
N LEU A 578 9.39 -8.06 -25.52
CA LEU A 578 8.73 -6.81 -25.20
C LEU A 578 9.48 -6.05 -24.10
N LEU A 579 10.16 -4.97 -24.49
CA LEU A 579 10.52 -3.91 -23.56
C LEU A 579 9.41 -2.85 -23.56
N ARG A 580 8.76 -2.71 -22.40
CA ARG A 580 7.71 -1.69 -22.18
C ARG A 580 8.37 -0.35 -21.89
N SER A 581 8.29 0.59 -22.83
CA SER A 581 8.91 1.90 -22.69
C SER A 581 8.15 2.88 -21.83
N GLU A 582 6.87 2.61 -21.51
CA GLU A 582 5.99 3.49 -20.76
C GLU A 582 6.58 3.86 -19.39
N PHE A 583 7.29 2.93 -18.74
CA PHE A 583 7.92 3.16 -17.43
C PHE A 583 8.98 4.27 -17.40
N LEU A 584 9.52 4.63 -18.57
CA LEU A 584 10.41 5.78 -18.67
C LEU A 584 9.65 7.11 -18.69
N PHE A 585 8.39 7.08 -19.08
CA PHE A 585 7.53 8.24 -19.23
C PHE A 585 6.59 8.44 -18.04
N ASP A 586 6.26 7.36 -17.33
CA ASP A 586 5.37 7.41 -16.16
C ASP A 586 6.03 8.12 -14.98
N ALA A 587 5.19 8.66 -14.08
CA ALA A 587 5.59 9.27 -12.80
C ALA A 587 6.61 10.43 -12.94
N ARG A 588 6.47 11.25 -13.98
CA ARG A 588 7.31 12.42 -14.26
C ARG A 588 6.44 13.66 -14.50
N ASP A 589 7.02 14.83 -14.24
CA ASP A 589 6.40 16.14 -14.53
C ASP A 589 6.76 16.65 -15.92
N THR A 590 7.80 16.08 -16.55
CA THR A 590 8.29 16.42 -17.88
C THR A 590 8.65 15.16 -18.64
N ALA A 591 8.55 15.24 -19.99
CA ALA A 591 8.98 14.14 -20.85
C ALA A 591 10.45 13.80 -20.61
N PRO A 592 10.84 12.51 -20.59
CA PRO A 592 12.24 12.12 -20.47
C PRO A 592 13.02 12.63 -21.68
N SER A 593 14.21 13.18 -21.43
CA SER A 593 15.13 13.60 -22.48
C SER A 593 15.61 12.42 -23.32
N GLU A 594 16.17 12.70 -24.49
CA GLU A 594 16.77 11.69 -25.36
C GLU A 594 17.89 10.91 -24.64
N ASP A 595 18.70 11.62 -23.84
CA ASP A 595 19.83 11.00 -23.12
C ASP A 595 19.36 10.10 -21.97
N GLU A 596 18.34 10.47 -21.24
CA GLU A 596 17.75 9.62 -20.18
C GLU A 596 17.18 8.34 -20.78
N GLN A 597 16.41 8.45 -21.84
CA GLN A 597 15.83 7.29 -22.52
C GLN A 597 16.93 6.39 -23.10
N ALA A 598 17.92 6.97 -23.80
CA ALA A 598 19.01 6.24 -24.41
C ALA A 598 19.87 5.49 -23.37
N THR A 599 20.09 6.09 -22.21
CA THR A 599 20.83 5.44 -21.12
C THR A 599 20.17 4.11 -20.74
N GLU A 600 18.86 4.08 -20.59
CA GLU A 600 18.14 2.85 -20.24
C GLU A 600 18.11 1.83 -21.39
N TYR A 601 17.81 2.26 -22.62
CA TYR A 601 17.79 1.35 -23.78
C TYR A 601 19.18 0.73 -24.04
N CYS A 602 20.25 1.51 -23.91
CA CYS A 602 21.62 1.00 -24.03
C CYS A 602 21.94 0.02 -22.89
N ALA A 603 21.58 0.32 -21.64
CA ALA A 603 21.81 -0.58 -20.50
C ALA A 603 21.06 -1.92 -20.65
N VAL A 604 19.84 -1.90 -21.20
CA VAL A 604 19.09 -3.12 -21.55
C VAL A 604 19.81 -3.91 -22.65
N ALA A 605 20.22 -3.25 -23.73
CA ALA A 605 20.94 -3.91 -24.83
C ALA A 605 22.28 -4.54 -24.37
N GLU A 606 23.03 -3.84 -23.50
CA GLU A 606 24.27 -4.35 -22.91
C GLU A 606 24.00 -5.58 -22.02
N ALA A 607 22.94 -5.57 -21.22
CA ALA A 607 22.56 -6.69 -20.36
C ALA A 607 22.20 -7.95 -21.17
N LEU A 608 21.61 -7.79 -22.36
CA LEU A 608 21.27 -8.90 -23.27
C LEU A 608 22.46 -9.40 -24.06
N GLY A 609 23.40 -8.52 -24.39
CA GLY A 609 24.49 -8.83 -25.29
C GLY A 609 24.05 -8.83 -26.78
N ARG A 610 25.01 -9.09 -27.68
CA ARG A 610 24.81 -8.87 -29.12
C ARG A 610 23.95 -9.91 -29.85
N GLU A 611 23.83 -11.09 -29.27
CA GLU A 611 23.18 -12.22 -29.96
C GLU A 611 21.66 -12.28 -29.67
N ARG A 612 21.24 -11.80 -28.50
CA ARG A 612 19.83 -11.87 -28.08
C ARG A 612 19.02 -10.71 -28.68
N THR A 613 17.84 -11.04 -29.15
CA THR A 613 16.89 -10.05 -29.68
C THR A 613 16.38 -9.14 -28.55
N LEU A 614 16.35 -7.83 -28.85
CA LEU A 614 15.71 -6.79 -28.04
C LEU A 614 14.58 -6.15 -28.85
N VAL A 615 13.33 -6.45 -28.51
CA VAL A 615 12.17 -5.77 -29.09
C VAL A 615 11.77 -4.60 -28.18
N VAL A 616 11.92 -3.37 -28.68
CA VAL A 616 11.50 -2.17 -27.97
C VAL A 616 10.16 -1.69 -28.52
N ARG A 617 9.12 -1.68 -27.70
CA ARG A 617 7.84 -1.09 -28.06
C ARG A 617 7.92 0.42 -27.88
N THR A 618 7.53 1.19 -28.91
CA THR A 618 7.38 2.64 -28.78
C THR A 618 6.23 2.96 -27.81
N LEU A 619 6.15 4.19 -27.36
CA LEU A 619 5.25 4.63 -26.30
C LEU A 619 3.79 4.22 -26.57
N ASP A 620 3.21 3.47 -25.63
CA ASP A 620 1.78 3.10 -25.60
C ASP A 620 1.08 3.85 -24.47
N VAL A 621 0.73 5.10 -24.71
CA VAL A 621 0.03 6.00 -23.81
C VAL A 621 -1.32 6.40 -24.38
N GLY A 622 -2.25 6.75 -23.53
CA GLY A 622 -3.67 7.00 -23.83
C GLY A 622 -4.56 5.94 -23.17
N GLY A 623 -5.87 6.11 -23.26
CA GLY A 623 -6.81 5.23 -22.56
C GLY A 623 -6.78 5.48 -21.05
N ASP A 624 -6.30 4.48 -20.30
CA ASP A 624 -6.19 4.51 -18.83
C ASP A 624 -4.84 5.05 -18.30
N LYS A 625 -3.95 5.50 -19.20
CA LYS A 625 -2.58 5.92 -18.88
C LYS A 625 -2.29 7.36 -19.30
N PRO A 626 -2.88 8.37 -18.64
CA PRO A 626 -2.57 9.77 -18.92
C PRO A 626 -1.17 10.14 -18.42
N LEU A 627 -0.43 10.93 -19.18
CA LEU A 627 0.80 11.57 -18.73
C LEU A 627 0.50 13.03 -18.33
N SER A 628 0.93 13.45 -17.13
CA SER A 628 0.65 14.78 -16.58
C SER A 628 1.12 15.92 -17.49
N TYR A 629 2.26 15.75 -18.13
CA TYR A 629 2.89 16.72 -19.05
C TYR A 629 2.46 16.59 -20.51
N MET A 630 1.62 15.59 -20.82
CA MET A 630 1.06 15.38 -22.16
C MET A 630 -0.45 15.13 -22.07
N PRO A 631 -1.22 16.15 -21.71
CA PRO A 631 -2.67 15.99 -21.60
C PRO A 631 -3.26 15.67 -22.98
N LEU A 632 -4.01 14.57 -23.04
CA LEU A 632 -4.78 14.17 -24.21
C LEU A 632 -6.20 14.72 -24.09
N PRO A 633 -6.91 14.96 -25.23
CA PRO A 633 -8.30 15.33 -25.22
C PRO A 633 -9.14 14.36 -24.41
N LYS A 634 -10.15 14.87 -23.69
CA LYS A 634 -11.09 14.01 -22.99
C LYS A 634 -12.01 13.33 -24.02
N GLU A 635 -12.02 12.01 -23.99
CA GLU A 635 -12.78 11.14 -24.88
C GLU A 635 -13.83 10.35 -24.10
N ASP A 636 -14.98 10.05 -24.72
CA ASP A 636 -16.02 9.23 -24.11
C ASP A 636 -15.60 7.75 -24.01
N ASN A 637 -14.76 7.29 -24.93
CA ASN A 637 -14.22 5.93 -24.97
C ASN A 637 -12.70 5.95 -25.17
N PRO A 638 -11.91 6.28 -24.13
CA PRO A 638 -10.47 6.53 -24.26
C PRO A 638 -9.70 5.35 -24.84
N PHE A 639 -10.12 4.10 -24.61
CA PHE A 639 -9.50 2.91 -25.18
C PHE A 639 -9.69 2.79 -26.71
N LEU A 640 -10.68 3.48 -27.28
CA LEU A 640 -10.98 3.47 -28.72
C LEU A 640 -10.45 4.72 -29.42
N GLY A 641 -9.85 5.66 -28.69
CA GLY A 641 -9.45 6.96 -29.14
C GLY A 641 -7.95 7.09 -29.45
N LEU A 642 -7.38 8.22 -29.04
CA LEU A 642 -5.95 8.52 -29.19
C LEU A 642 -5.13 7.68 -28.21
N ARG A 643 -4.45 6.67 -28.77
CA ARG A 643 -3.59 5.78 -27.99
C ARG A 643 -2.47 5.20 -28.86
N GLY A 644 -1.33 4.91 -28.23
CA GLY A 644 -0.20 4.22 -28.86
C GLY A 644 0.37 4.97 -30.06
N VAL A 645 0.47 4.29 -31.21
CA VAL A 645 1.02 4.90 -32.44
C VAL A 645 0.27 6.16 -32.88
N ARG A 646 -1.02 6.27 -32.63
CA ARG A 646 -1.81 7.45 -32.98
C ARG A 646 -1.33 8.68 -32.22
N VAL A 647 -1.06 8.55 -30.93
CA VAL A 647 -0.44 9.62 -30.13
C VAL A 647 0.96 9.95 -30.66
N SER A 648 1.75 8.93 -30.97
CA SER A 648 3.10 9.09 -31.51
C SER A 648 3.10 9.88 -32.84
N LEU A 649 2.13 9.61 -33.73
CA LEU A 649 2.00 10.30 -35.01
C LEU A 649 1.46 11.74 -34.86
N GLU A 650 0.63 12.01 -33.84
CA GLU A 650 0.13 13.35 -33.52
C GLU A 650 1.19 14.19 -32.77
N ARG A 651 2.09 13.56 -32.04
CA ARG A 651 3.19 14.18 -31.29
C ARG A 651 4.55 13.75 -31.83
N PRO A 652 4.88 14.13 -33.07
CA PRO A 652 6.12 13.71 -33.73
C PRO A 652 7.39 14.23 -33.03
N ASP A 653 7.31 15.27 -32.25
CA ASP A 653 8.39 15.79 -31.41
C ASP A 653 8.84 14.75 -30.35
N ILE A 654 7.91 14.18 -29.62
CA ILE A 654 8.17 13.13 -28.61
C ILE A 654 8.58 11.84 -29.31
N PHE A 655 7.87 11.46 -30.37
CA PHE A 655 8.13 10.24 -31.11
C PHE A 655 9.54 10.19 -31.71
N ARG A 656 9.97 11.28 -32.38
CA ARG A 656 11.33 11.39 -32.92
C ARG A 656 12.40 11.31 -31.83
N THR A 657 12.18 11.99 -30.71
CA THR A 657 13.10 11.91 -29.57
C THR A 657 13.23 10.49 -29.05
N GLN A 658 12.12 9.75 -28.89
CA GLN A 658 12.13 8.35 -28.47
C GLN A 658 12.87 7.47 -29.51
N LEU A 659 12.58 7.63 -30.81
CA LEU A 659 13.22 6.85 -31.85
C LEU A 659 14.74 7.08 -31.89
N ARG A 660 15.22 8.33 -31.79
CA ARG A 660 16.65 8.63 -31.69
C ARG A 660 17.30 7.95 -30.50
N ALA A 661 16.63 8.00 -29.33
CA ALA A 661 17.12 7.34 -28.13
C ALA A 661 17.20 5.82 -28.30
N ILE A 662 16.16 5.17 -28.85
CA ILE A 662 16.15 3.72 -29.14
C ILE A 662 17.29 3.36 -30.14
N LEU A 663 17.46 4.14 -31.20
CA LEU A 663 18.49 3.90 -32.23
C LEU A 663 19.92 3.98 -31.69
N ARG A 664 20.17 4.62 -30.56
CA ARG A 664 21.48 4.62 -29.87
C ARG A 664 21.85 3.23 -29.33
N ALA A 665 20.89 2.38 -29.05
CA ALA A 665 21.13 1.01 -28.62
C ALA A 665 21.46 0.05 -29.78
N ALA A 666 21.19 0.42 -31.02
CA ALA A 666 21.41 -0.46 -32.22
C ALA A 666 22.84 -1.01 -32.37
N PRO A 667 23.92 -0.25 -32.07
CA PRO A 667 25.28 -0.81 -32.16
C PRO A 667 25.63 -1.84 -31.09
N LEU A 668 24.82 -1.91 -30.03
CA LEU A 668 25.08 -2.72 -28.82
C LEU A 668 24.43 -4.10 -28.90
N GLY A 669 23.38 -4.27 -29.75
CA GLY A 669 22.61 -5.52 -29.77
C GLY A 669 21.78 -5.72 -31.04
N ASN A 670 21.00 -6.81 -31.06
CA ASN A 670 20.03 -7.13 -32.12
C ASN A 670 18.73 -6.38 -31.86
N LEU A 671 18.66 -5.12 -32.28
CA LEU A 671 17.56 -4.21 -31.98
C LEU A 671 16.41 -4.34 -32.99
N HIS A 672 15.21 -4.51 -32.44
CA HIS A 672 13.94 -4.47 -33.14
C HIS A 672 13.05 -3.37 -32.55
N VAL A 673 12.34 -2.62 -33.39
CA VAL A 673 11.41 -1.55 -32.97
C VAL A 673 9.99 -1.99 -33.31
N MET A 674 9.07 -1.88 -32.36
CA MET A 674 7.70 -2.34 -32.51
C MET A 674 6.73 -1.19 -32.25
N PHE A 675 5.77 -0.99 -33.16
CA PHE A 675 4.72 0.02 -33.01
C PHE A 675 3.45 -0.59 -32.40
N PRO A 676 2.92 -0.02 -31.29
CA PRO A 676 1.70 -0.48 -30.65
C PRO A 676 0.45 0.05 -31.36
N MET A 677 -0.71 -0.56 -31.12
CA MET A 677 -2.05 -0.09 -31.52
C MET A 677 -2.24 0.12 -33.02
N ILE A 678 -1.51 -0.62 -33.85
CA ILE A 678 -1.66 -0.54 -35.30
C ILE A 678 -3.03 -1.07 -35.73
N THR A 679 -3.68 -0.32 -36.61
CA THR A 679 -4.99 -0.64 -37.18
C THR A 679 -4.94 -0.70 -38.71
N THR A 680 -4.13 0.15 -39.35
CA THR A 680 -4.07 0.30 -40.81
C THR A 680 -2.63 0.25 -41.32
N VAL A 681 -2.50 0.00 -42.64
CA VAL A 681 -1.20 0.03 -43.34
C VAL A 681 -0.62 1.44 -43.37
N GLU A 682 -1.47 2.46 -43.47
CA GLU A 682 -1.08 3.88 -43.48
C GLU A 682 -0.40 4.29 -42.17
N GLU A 683 -0.90 3.84 -41.01
CA GLU A 683 -0.24 4.09 -39.73
C GLU A 683 1.16 3.50 -39.68
N VAL A 684 1.33 2.27 -40.18
CA VAL A 684 2.67 1.62 -40.29
C VAL A 684 3.59 2.40 -41.19
N ARG A 685 3.14 2.77 -42.37
CA ARG A 685 3.94 3.55 -43.33
C ARG A 685 4.38 4.90 -42.76
N ALA A 686 3.46 5.59 -42.06
CA ALA A 686 3.76 6.87 -41.44
C ALA A 686 4.81 6.73 -40.33
N ALA A 687 4.61 5.77 -39.39
CA ALA A 687 5.54 5.54 -38.30
C ALA A 687 6.92 5.05 -38.80
N ARG A 688 6.93 4.12 -39.74
CA ARG A 688 8.16 3.60 -40.38
C ARG A 688 8.93 4.69 -41.09
N LYS A 689 8.27 5.60 -41.84
CA LYS A 689 8.90 6.73 -42.47
C LYS A 689 9.67 7.59 -41.48
N ILE A 690 9.05 7.95 -40.34
CA ILE A 690 9.71 8.74 -39.31
C ILE A 690 10.90 7.98 -38.72
N LEU A 691 10.76 6.67 -38.43
CA LEU A 691 11.89 5.85 -37.99
C LEU A 691 13.06 5.85 -38.97
N LEU A 692 12.79 5.66 -40.27
CA LEU A 692 13.85 5.62 -41.29
C LEU A 692 14.53 6.98 -41.47
N GLU A 693 13.80 8.09 -41.37
CA GLU A 693 14.36 9.43 -41.33
C GLU A 693 15.33 9.63 -40.17
N GLU A 694 14.99 9.18 -38.96
CA GLU A 694 15.87 9.28 -37.79
C GLU A 694 17.01 8.27 -37.78
N ALA A 695 16.82 7.10 -38.40
CA ALA A 695 17.84 6.06 -38.50
C ALA A 695 18.97 6.41 -39.49
N GLY A 696 18.65 7.09 -40.63
CA GLY A 696 19.61 7.42 -41.68
C GLY A 696 20.35 6.17 -42.17
N ASP A 697 21.70 6.19 -42.16
CA ASP A 697 22.53 5.08 -42.61
C ASP A 697 22.37 3.79 -41.78
N ARG A 698 21.79 3.88 -40.58
CA ARG A 698 21.53 2.72 -39.69
C ARG A 698 20.20 2.01 -40.00
N ALA A 699 19.41 2.50 -40.94
CA ALA A 699 18.10 1.96 -41.27
C ALA A 699 18.13 0.45 -41.58
N ALA A 700 19.19 -0.05 -42.22
CA ALA A 700 19.35 -1.47 -42.56
C ALA A 700 19.65 -2.38 -41.34
N SER A 701 20.09 -1.83 -40.22
CA SER A 701 20.45 -2.59 -38.99
C SER A 701 19.30 -2.72 -38.00
N VAL A 702 18.14 -2.11 -38.26
CA VAL A 702 17.00 -2.11 -37.37
C VAL A 702 15.83 -2.81 -38.02
N LYS A 703 15.28 -3.82 -37.34
CA LYS A 703 14.05 -4.50 -37.74
C LYS A 703 12.83 -3.76 -37.23
N VAL A 704 11.79 -3.70 -38.06
CA VAL A 704 10.54 -2.98 -37.74
C VAL A 704 9.40 -3.98 -37.65
N GLY A 705 8.68 -3.95 -36.55
CA GLY A 705 7.50 -4.78 -36.34
C GLY A 705 6.29 -4.00 -35.82
N VAL A 706 5.18 -4.68 -35.74
CA VAL A 706 3.93 -4.13 -35.26
C VAL A 706 3.33 -5.03 -34.17
N MET A 707 2.67 -4.42 -33.21
CA MET A 707 1.86 -5.13 -32.25
C MET A 707 0.45 -5.33 -32.80
N ILE A 708 0.04 -6.59 -32.91
CA ILE A 708 -1.30 -6.97 -33.36
C ILE A 708 -2.17 -7.10 -32.11
N GLU A 709 -2.90 -6.08 -31.83
CA GLU A 709 -3.77 -5.99 -30.64
C GLU A 709 -5.15 -5.38 -30.97
N VAL A 710 -5.33 -4.89 -32.21
CA VAL A 710 -6.61 -4.48 -32.76
C VAL A 710 -7.10 -5.54 -33.75
N PRO A 711 -8.35 -6.04 -33.65
CA PRO A 711 -8.86 -7.08 -34.55
C PRO A 711 -8.71 -6.75 -36.04
N ALA A 712 -8.85 -5.48 -36.40
CA ALA A 712 -8.65 -5.03 -37.79
C ALA A 712 -7.25 -5.35 -38.32
N ALA A 713 -6.21 -5.16 -37.51
CA ALA A 713 -4.81 -5.46 -37.91
C ALA A 713 -4.61 -6.97 -38.12
N ALA A 714 -5.24 -7.83 -37.29
CA ALA A 714 -5.18 -9.27 -37.48
C ALA A 714 -5.84 -9.72 -38.80
N LEU A 715 -6.94 -9.08 -39.19
CA LEU A 715 -7.67 -9.37 -40.44
C LEU A 715 -6.87 -8.92 -41.70
N ILE A 716 -6.02 -7.92 -41.57
CA ILE A 716 -5.16 -7.41 -42.69
C ILE A 716 -3.69 -7.74 -42.45
N ALA A 717 -3.40 -8.84 -41.77
CA ALA A 717 -2.00 -9.23 -41.48
C ALA A 717 -1.17 -9.45 -42.71
N GLU A 718 -1.73 -10.00 -43.82
CA GLU A 718 -1.03 -10.20 -45.07
C GLU A 718 -0.57 -8.88 -45.74
N PRO A 719 -1.40 -7.84 -45.94
CA PRO A 719 -0.95 -6.54 -46.37
C PRO A 719 0.10 -5.89 -45.44
N LEU A 720 -0.08 -6.03 -44.13
CA LEU A 720 0.87 -5.52 -43.14
C LEU A 720 2.24 -6.22 -43.23
N ALA A 721 2.26 -7.54 -43.53
CA ALA A 721 3.50 -8.32 -43.65
C ALA A 721 4.45 -7.82 -44.76
N ARG A 722 3.95 -7.08 -45.75
CA ARG A 722 4.77 -6.43 -46.80
C ARG A 722 5.51 -5.20 -46.30
N GLU A 723 5.07 -4.61 -45.20
CA GLU A 723 5.60 -3.36 -44.67
C GLU A 723 6.51 -3.57 -43.45
N VAL A 724 6.49 -4.75 -42.81
CA VAL A 724 7.20 -5.02 -41.57
C VAL A 724 8.09 -6.25 -41.64
N ASP A 725 8.99 -6.40 -40.68
CA ASP A 725 9.88 -7.55 -40.57
C ASP A 725 9.32 -8.64 -39.64
N PHE A 726 8.43 -8.29 -38.71
CA PHE A 726 7.85 -9.22 -37.75
C PHE A 726 6.53 -8.70 -37.15
N PHE A 727 5.83 -9.61 -36.48
CA PHE A 727 4.62 -9.32 -35.70
C PHE A 727 4.78 -9.76 -34.27
N SER A 728 4.17 -9.04 -33.31
CA SER A 728 4.00 -9.48 -31.94
C SER A 728 2.53 -9.31 -31.53
N ILE A 729 1.88 -10.38 -31.07
CA ILE A 729 0.46 -10.33 -30.74
C ILE A 729 0.26 -9.93 -29.28
N GLY A 730 -0.37 -8.77 -29.07
CA GLY A 730 -0.75 -8.22 -27.76
C GLY A 730 -2.11 -8.73 -27.31
N THR A 731 -2.19 -9.96 -26.80
CA THR A 731 -3.46 -10.64 -26.53
C THR A 731 -4.33 -9.97 -25.48
N ASN A 732 -3.78 -9.16 -24.59
CA ASN A 732 -4.58 -8.48 -23.57
C ASN A 732 -5.55 -7.49 -24.23
N ASP A 733 -5.04 -6.61 -25.07
CA ASP A 733 -5.86 -5.64 -25.81
C ASP A 733 -6.60 -6.31 -26.98
N LEU A 734 -6.02 -7.29 -27.65
CA LEU A 734 -6.71 -8.06 -28.67
C LEU A 734 -7.98 -8.75 -28.10
N THR A 735 -7.91 -9.34 -26.89
CA THR A 735 -9.04 -9.93 -26.22
C THR A 735 -10.09 -8.88 -25.85
N GLN A 736 -9.65 -7.76 -25.26
CA GLN A 736 -10.51 -6.65 -24.91
C GLN A 736 -11.34 -6.15 -26.10
N TYR A 737 -10.69 -5.89 -27.23
CA TYR A 737 -11.36 -5.38 -28.42
C TYR A 737 -12.19 -6.44 -29.16
N THR A 738 -11.74 -7.69 -29.18
CA THR A 738 -12.47 -8.79 -29.83
C THR A 738 -13.77 -9.08 -29.09
N LEU A 739 -13.75 -9.10 -27.76
CA LEU A 739 -14.90 -9.42 -26.94
C LEU A 739 -15.70 -8.18 -26.52
N ALA A 740 -15.22 -6.96 -26.84
CA ALA A 740 -15.78 -5.68 -26.37
C ALA A 740 -15.94 -5.65 -24.84
N MET A 741 -14.97 -6.15 -24.11
CA MET A 741 -14.96 -6.23 -22.65
C MET A 741 -13.79 -5.42 -22.08
N ASP A 742 -14.10 -4.37 -21.33
CA ASP A 742 -13.10 -3.58 -20.65
C ASP A 742 -12.44 -4.40 -19.53
N ARG A 743 -11.12 -4.60 -19.61
CA ARG A 743 -10.32 -5.31 -18.60
C ARG A 743 -10.26 -4.58 -17.25
N GLY A 744 -10.57 -3.28 -17.21
CA GLY A 744 -10.71 -2.49 -15.97
C GLY A 744 -12.07 -2.69 -15.29
N HIS A 745 -13.07 -3.24 -15.99
CA HIS A 745 -14.40 -3.42 -15.42
C HIS A 745 -14.45 -4.64 -14.49
N PRO A 746 -14.82 -4.51 -13.19
CA PRO A 746 -14.72 -5.58 -12.19
C PRO A 746 -15.44 -6.89 -12.53
N GLN A 747 -16.55 -6.81 -13.27
CA GLN A 747 -17.34 -7.98 -13.66
C GLN A 747 -16.92 -8.55 -15.02
N LEU A 748 -16.64 -7.68 -16.01
CA LEU A 748 -16.31 -8.11 -17.37
C LEU A 748 -14.89 -8.64 -17.49
N ALA A 749 -13.93 -8.10 -16.74
CA ALA A 749 -12.55 -8.59 -16.72
C ALA A 749 -12.44 -10.09 -16.46
N LYS A 750 -13.35 -10.65 -15.66
CA LYS A 750 -13.41 -12.10 -15.36
C LYS A 750 -13.86 -12.95 -16.54
N GLN A 751 -14.52 -12.34 -17.53
CA GLN A 751 -15.06 -13.01 -18.71
C GLN A 751 -14.13 -12.84 -19.93
N ALA A 752 -13.20 -11.87 -19.86
CA ALA A 752 -12.23 -11.59 -20.92
C ALA A 752 -11.11 -12.64 -20.93
N ASP A 753 -11.39 -13.82 -21.47
CA ASP A 753 -10.43 -14.93 -21.55
C ASP A 753 -9.76 -14.98 -22.93
N ALA A 754 -8.43 -14.92 -22.98
CA ALA A 754 -7.65 -14.97 -24.21
C ALA A 754 -7.71 -16.34 -24.93
N LEU A 755 -8.13 -17.40 -24.23
CA LEU A 755 -8.42 -18.70 -24.84
C LEU A 755 -9.80 -18.75 -25.56
N HIS A 756 -10.50 -17.62 -25.64
CA HIS A 756 -11.76 -17.56 -26.39
C HIS A 756 -11.52 -17.88 -27.87
N PRO A 757 -12.33 -18.77 -28.50
CA PRO A 757 -12.11 -19.20 -29.89
C PRO A 757 -12.00 -18.07 -30.92
N ALA A 758 -12.70 -16.94 -30.69
CA ALA A 758 -12.60 -15.78 -31.57
C ALA A 758 -11.19 -15.15 -31.54
N VAL A 759 -10.57 -15.07 -30.35
CA VAL A 759 -9.21 -14.55 -30.19
C VAL A 759 -8.20 -15.50 -30.83
N LEU A 760 -8.33 -16.80 -30.58
CA LEU A 760 -7.47 -17.84 -31.17
C LEU A 760 -7.52 -17.83 -32.71
N ARG A 761 -8.71 -17.59 -33.30
CA ARG A 761 -8.84 -17.45 -34.76
C ARG A 761 -8.09 -16.23 -35.29
N LEU A 762 -8.17 -15.09 -34.61
CA LEU A 762 -7.41 -13.89 -34.99
C LEU A 762 -5.90 -14.09 -34.88
N ILE A 763 -5.43 -14.83 -33.86
CA ILE A 763 -4.04 -15.27 -33.74
C ILE A 763 -3.65 -16.10 -34.97
N GLY A 764 -4.42 -17.14 -35.32
CA GLY A 764 -4.16 -17.97 -36.49
C GLY A 764 -4.15 -17.19 -37.81
N MET A 765 -5.11 -16.29 -38.02
CA MET A 765 -5.14 -15.41 -39.20
C MET A 765 -3.92 -14.48 -39.27
N THR A 766 -3.43 -13.99 -38.16
CA THR A 766 -2.20 -13.19 -38.11
C THR A 766 -0.98 -14.02 -38.55
N VAL A 767 -0.87 -15.23 -37.99
CA VAL A 767 0.25 -16.14 -38.36
C VAL A 767 0.20 -16.51 -39.83
N ASP A 768 -0.98 -16.91 -40.34
CA ASP A 768 -1.14 -17.27 -41.77
C ASP A 768 -0.73 -16.10 -42.69
N GLY A 769 -1.19 -14.86 -42.37
CA GLY A 769 -0.86 -13.69 -43.16
C GLY A 769 0.64 -13.31 -43.09
N ALA A 770 1.28 -13.46 -41.98
CA ALA A 770 2.68 -13.17 -41.75
C ALA A 770 3.58 -14.21 -42.47
N HIS A 771 3.30 -15.50 -42.29
CA HIS A 771 4.08 -16.60 -42.83
C HIS A 771 4.05 -16.67 -44.35
N GLN A 772 2.96 -16.18 -45.01
CA GLN A 772 2.94 -16.04 -46.48
C GLN A 772 4.08 -15.15 -47.02
N HIS A 773 4.60 -14.25 -46.19
CA HIS A 773 5.71 -13.34 -46.51
C HIS A 773 7.00 -13.67 -45.77
N GLY A 774 7.08 -14.86 -45.13
CA GLY A 774 8.26 -15.29 -44.35
C GLY A 774 8.56 -14.42 -43.14
N LYS A 775 7.54 -13.79 -42.54
CA LYS A 775 7.65 -12.97 -41.33
C LYS A 775 7.30 -13.82 -40.11
N TRP A 776 8.14 -13.74 -39.08
CA TRP A 776 7.88 -14.44 -37.82
C TRP A 776 6.85 -13.73 -36.98
N VAL A 777 6.17 -14.49 -36.12
CA VAL A 777 5.10 -14.00 -35.23
C VAL A 777 5.38 -14.39 -33.78
N GLY A 778 5.58 -13.37 -32.94
CA GLY A 778 5.63 -13.51 -31.50
C GLY A 778 4.28 -13.26 -30.85
N ILE A 779 4.18 -13.63 -29.58
CA ILE A 779 3.04 -13.33 -28.71
C ILE A 779 3.51 -12.84 -27.35
N CYS A 780 3.05 -11.67 -26.90
CA CYS A 780 3.56 -11.02 -25.69
C CYS A 780 2.50 -10.72 -24.62
N GLY A 781 1.26 -11.13 -24.86
CA GLY A 781 0.18 -11.00 -23.87
C GLY A 781 0.23 -12.07 -22.78
N GLY A 782 -0.67 -11.96 -21.81
CA GLY A 782 -0.73 -12.86 -20.64
C GLY A 782 -0.85 -14.35 -20.98
N ILE A 783 -1.48 -14.68 -22.10
CA ILE A 783 -1.65 -16.07 -22.59
C ILE A 783 -0.30 -16.76 -22.87
N ALA A 784 0.74 -16.01 -23.28
CA ALA A 784 2.07 -16.56 -23.54
C ALA A 784 2.70 -17.21 -22.29
N SER A 785 2.33 -16.73 -21.11
CA SER A 785 2.80 -17.26 -19.82
C SER A 785 1.88 -18.36 -19.25
N ASP A 786 0.79 -18.72 -19.94
CA ASP A 786 -0.11 -19.80 -19.56
C ASP A 786 0.37 -21.12 -20.19
N ALA A 787 0.96 -21.99 -19.39
CA ALA A 787 1.45 -23.28 -19.84
C ALA A 787 0.37 -24.14 -20.55
N MET A 788 -0.90 -23.98 -20.18
CA MET A 788 -2.04 -24.67 -20.82
C MET A 788 -2.26 -24.20 -22.27
N ALA A 789 -1.94 -22.92 -22.56
CA ALA A 789 -2.13 -22.34 -23.88
C ALA A 789 -0.99 -22.69 -24.85
N VAL A 790 0.21 -23.00 -24.35
CA VAL A 790 1.41 -23.23 -25.17
C VAL A 790 1.16 -24.20 -26.33
N PRO A 791 0.54 -25.39 -26.12
CA PRO A 791 0.29 -26.34 -27.21
C PRO A 791 -0.56 -25.76 -28.33
N VAL A 792 -1.58 -24.97 -28.00
CA VAL A 792 -2.46 -24.34 -28.99
C VAL A 792 -1.71 -23.25 -29.74
N LEU A 793 -0.93 -22.42 -29.06
CA LEU A 793 -0.15 -21.34 -29.69
C LEU A 793 0.89 -21.87 -30.67
N VAL A 794 1.61 -22.94 -30.29
CA VAL A 794 2.55 -23.65 -31.17
C VAL A 794 1.80 -24.26 -32.36
N GLY A 795 0.64 -24.87 -32.12
CA GLY A 795 -0.20 -25.47 -33.17
C GLY A 795 -0.76 -24.43 -34.15
N LEU A 796 -0.95 -23.18 -33.71
CA LEU A 796 -1.33 -22.06 -34.56
C LEU A 796 -0.12 -21.49 -35.35
N GLY A 797 1.12 -21.93 -35.04
CA GLY A 797 2.32 -21.54 -35.75
C GLY A 797 3.04 -20.31 -35.15
N ILE A 798 2.87 -20.03 -33.85
CA ILE A 798 3.63 -18.97 -33.17
C ILE A 798 5.12 -19.35 -33.12
N ASP A 799 5.99 -18.39 -33.48
CA ASP A 799 7.45 -18.56 -33.56
C ASP A 799 8.15 -18.13 -32.24
N GLU A 800 7.54 -17.20 -31.50
CA GLU A 800 8.13 -16.63 -30.27
C GLU A 800 7.07 -16.48 -29.17
N LEU A 801 7.41 -16.93 -27.95
CA LEU A 801 6.62 -16.74 -26.75
C LEU A 801 7.32 -15.75 -25.82
N SER A 802 6.83 -14.53 -25.72
CA SER A 802 7.33 -13.49 -24.83
C SER A 802 6.57 -13.51 -23.51
N VAL A 803 7.22 -14.02 -22.46
CA VAL A 803 6.61 -14.40 -21.20
C VAL A 803 7.08 -13.55 -20.03
N SER A 804 6.43 -13.65 -18.89
CA SER A 804 6.98 -13.11 -17.65
C SER A 804 8.23 -13.89 -17.23
N ILE A 805 9.22 -13.22 -16.62
CA ILE A 805 10.50 -13.83 -16.25
C ILE A 805 10.34 -15.14 -15.46
N PRO A 806 9.45 -15.22 -14.44
CA PRO A 806 9.26 -16.47 -13.69
C PRO A 806 8.67 -17.63 -14.51
N ALA A 807 8.03 -17.35 -15.65
CA ALA A 807 7.40 -18.36 -16.47
C ALA A 807 8.37 -19.00 -17.51
N VAL A 808 9.54 -18.44 -17.73
CA VAL A 808 10.49 -18.91 -18.77
C VAL A 808 10.76 -20.41 -18.65
N GLY A 809 11.13 -20.88 -17.46
CA GLY A 809 11.45 -22.30 -17.25
C GLY A 809 10.26 -23.22 -17.48
N SER A 810 9.06 -22.84 -16.98
CA SER A 810 7.85 -23.66 -17.13
C SER A 810 7.35 -23.74 -18.56
N ILE A 811 7.45 -22.65 -19.32
CA ILE A 811 7.06 -22.61 -20.73
C ILE A 811 8.02 -23.44 -21.59
N LYS A 812 9.34 -23.33 -21.34
CA LYS A 812 10.34 -24.18 -22.03
C LYS A 812 10.16 -25.68 -21.72
N ALA A 813 9.86 -26.00 -20.45
CA ALA A 813 9.57 -27.36 -20.08
C ALA A 813 8.28 -27.91 -20.76
N GLN A 814 7.27 -27.06 -20.92
CA GLN A 814 6.05 -27.44 -21.62
C GLN A 814 6.29 -27.66 -23.11
N LEU A 815 7.06 -26.79 -23.77
CA LEU A 815 7.44 -26.96 -25.19
C LEU A 815 8.15 -28.28 -25.42
N ALA A 816 9.09 -28.67 -24.55
CA ALA A 816 9.84 -29.91 -24.70
C ALA A 816 8.98 -31.20 -24.58
N ARG A 817 7.72 -31.09 -24.17
CA ARG A 817 6.79 -32.21 -23.99
C ARG A 817 5.84 -32.43 -25.15
N ILE A 818 5.75 -31.51 -26.10
CA ILE A 818 4.78 -31.57 -27.19
C ILE A 818 5.49 -31.59 -28.55
N THR A 819 4.95 -32.36 -29.48
CA THR A 819 5.34 -32.33 -30.89
C THR A 819 4.51 -31.29 -31.67
N THR A 820 5.06 -30.80 -32.76
CA THR A 820 4.34 -29.86 -33.64
C THR A 820 3.07 -30.48 -34.24
N ASP A 821 3.07 -31.78 -34.53
CA ASP A 821 1.89 -32.46 -35.06
C ASP A 821 0.76 -32.59 -34.04
N GLU A 822 1.09 -32.91 -32.80
CA GLU A 822 0.11 -32.91 -31.70
C GLU A 822 -0.45 -31.52 -31.45
N ALA A 823 0.39 -30.50 -31.44
CA ALA A 823 0.02 -29.10 -31.27
C ALA A 823 -0.96 -28.65 -32.38
N LYS A 824 -0.66 -28.96 -33.67
CA LYS A 824 -1.54 -28.62 -34.80
C LYS A 824 -2.90 -29.30 -34.70
N LYS A 825 -2.94 -30.59 -34.33
CA LYS A 825 -4.22 -31.32 -34.10
C LYS A 825 -5.03 -30.65 -33.00
N LEU A 826 -4.38 -30.36 -31.87
CA LEU A 826 -5.04 -29.73 -30.73
C LEU A 826 -5.58 -28.33 -31.08
N ALA A 827 -4.81 -27.50 -31.78
CA ALA A 827 -5.27 -26.20 -32.26
C ALA A 827 -6.48 -26.32 -33.18
N ALA A 828 -6.47 -27.28 -34.12
CA ALA A 828 -7.61 -27.53 -35.02
C ALA A 828 -8.86 -27.97 -34.29
N GLU A 829 -8.73 -28.75 -33.21
CA GLU A 829 -9.86 -29.17 -32.36
C GLU A 829 -10.41 -28.00 -31.56
N VAL A 830 -9.55 -27.22 -30.93
CA VAL A 830 -9.89 -26.07 -30.09
C VAL A 830 -10.61 -24.98 -30.91
N LEU A 831 -10.21 -24.72 -32.13
CA LEU A 831 -10.84 -23.74 -32.99
C LEU A 831 -12.29 -24.10 -33.39
N ARG A 832 -12.74 -25.36 -33.18
CA ARG A 832 -14.11 -25.79 -33.42
C ARG A 832 -15.03 -25.59 -32.23
N LEU A 833 -14.48 -25.32 -31.05
CA LEU A 833 -15.22 -25.06 -29.83
C LEU A 833 -15.90 -23.70 -29.85
N GLY A 834 -16.90 -23.52 -29.01
CA GLY A 834 -17.73 -22.32 -28.98
C GLY A 834 -17.36 -21.33 -27.86
N THR A 835 -16.75 -21.79 -26.77
CA THR A 835 -16.52 -20.99 -25.58
C THR A 835 -15.12 -21.21 -25.02
N ALA A 836 -14.61 -20.22 -24.29
CA ALA A 836 -13.34 -20.32 -23.57
C ALA A 836 -13.36 -21.43 -22.50
N ALA A 837 -14.50 -21.65 -21.85
CA ALA A 837 -14.67 -22.73 -20.86
C ALA A 837 -14.53 -24.12 -21.49
N GLU A 838 -15.09 -24.34 -22.66
CA GLU A 838 -14.93 -25.60 -23.43
C GLU A 838 -13.47 -25.79 -23.85
N VAL A 839 -12.80 -24.72 -24.29
CA VAL A 839 -11.36 -24.75 -24.62
C VAL A 839 -10.54 -25.15 -23.39
N ARG A 840 -10.75 -24.51 -22.26
CA ARG A 840 -10.02 -24.86 -21.02
C ARG A 840 -10.31 -26.29 -20.57
N ALA A 841 -11.56 -26.73 -20.63
CA ALA A 841 -11.93 -28.11 -20.30
C ALA A 841 -11.32 -29.14 -21.25
N HIS A 842 -11.16 -28.78 -22.54
CA HIS A 842 -10.48 -29.62 -23.52
C HIS A 842 -8.97 -29.70 -23.22
N LEU A 843 -8.31 -28.56 -22.99
CA LEU A 843 -6.88 -28.47 -22.73
C LEU A 843 -6.47 -29.12 -21.39
N SER A 844 -7.32 -29.06 -20.36
CA SER A 844 -7.03 -29.68 -19.08
C SER A 844 -6.85 -31.21 -19.14
N ARG A 845 -7.38 -31.87 -20.17
CA ARG A 845 -7.19 -33.31 -20.42
C ARG A 845 -5.81 -33.66 -20.95
N PHE A 846 -5.07 -32.65 -21.44
CA PHE A 846 -3.71 -32.79 -21.95
C PHE A 846 -2.66 -32.21 -21.03
N ALA A 847 -3.08 -31.60 -19.90
CA ALA A 847 -2.19 -30.98 -18.93
C ALA A 847 -1.63 -31.97 -17.87
N ASP A 848 -2.19 -33.18 -17.79
CA ASP A 848 -1.76 -34.29 -16.95
C ASP A 848 -0.74 -35.17 -17.69
#